data_0f27e7dec9fe66c9600a1ba4c73459d1
#
_entry.id   0f27e7dec9fe66c9600a1ba4c73459d1
#
_cell.length_a   1.000
_cell.length_b   1.000
_cell.length_c   1.000
_cell.angle_alpha   90.00
_cell.angle_beta   90.00
_cell.angle_gamma   90.00
#
_symmetry.space_group_name_H-M   'P 1'
#
loop_
_entity.id
_entity.type
_entity.pdbx_description
1 polymer ?
#
loop_
_entity_poly.entity_id
_entity_poly.type
_entity_poly.pdbx_seq_one_letter_code
_entity_poly.pdbx_strand_id
1 'polypeptide(L)'
;MNTASDILIIGGGVIGLAIAIELKLRGANVTVLSRDFAEAATHAAAGMLAPQAEAIADPALLELGLKSRMLYPNWAQKIEEISGLSTGYWTCGILAPSYERPKPENLEIRSSSSPALWLDRTAVHHAQPGLSSEVIGGFWFPEDAQVDNRALAQALKAAAQTLGVDLREGVMVEAVQQQHGQVTSLKTTAGEWQAEQYVLATGAWSSALLPIPVQPRKGQMLSVRIPSDQANLPLQRVLFGSEVYIVPRQDGRIVIGATSESVGFTPGNTAAGLQKLLAAAIRLYPVLQEFPIEECWWGFRPTTPDEAPILGAGLCQNLTLAVGHHRNGILLAPVTALLIADFLSQQQSTPLLQSFSWERFYTSAEATASPSIKSVSNSAQPSADSNGRLNSNSIDSNTVHSNAMLKQYSTPLDRPEIDTTEPVSNSLDQPLVIAGRSFRSRLMTGTGKYRNFEEMRQSIAASGCEIITVAVRRVQTNAPGHEGLAEALDWKKLWMLPNTAGCKTAEEAIRVARLGREMAKLLGQEDNNFVKLEVIPDAKYLLPDPIGTLEAAEQLVKEGFAVLPYINADPLLAQRLEAVGCATVMPLGSPIGSGQGIKNEANIQIIIENANIPVVVDAGIGAPSEAAQAMEMGADALLINTAIAQAQNPALMGRAMGMAAEAGRLAYLAGRIPVKTYASASSPLTGTIAP
;
A
#
# COMPACT_ATOMS: atom_id res chain seq x y z
N MET A 1 -13.21 42.64 -1.02
CA MET A 1 -14.14 41.67 -1.64
C MET A 1 -13.40 41.11 -2.84
N ASN A 2 -13.10 39.82 -2.83
CA ASN A 2 -12.48 39.19 -3.99
C ASN A 2 -13.50 39.20 -5.14
N THR A 3 -13.05 39.57 -6.32
CA THR A 3 -13.84 39.56 -7.55
C THR A 3 -14.45 38.18 -7.76
N ALA A 4 -15.75 38.11 -7.99
CA ALA A 4 -16.44 36.84 -8.25
C ALA A 4 -15.79 36.18 -9.47
N SER A 5 -15.18 35.02 -9.28
CA SER A 5 -14.72 34.15 -10.35
C SER A 5 -15.88 33.26 -10.77
N ASP A 6 -16.04 33.03 -12.07
CA ASP A 6 -17.04 32.07 -12.56
C ASP A 6 -16.69 30.67 -12.10
N ILE A 7 -15.38 30.32 -12.18
CA ILE A 7 -14.87 28.99 -11.83
C ILE A 7 -13.65 29.11 -10.92
N LEU A 8 -13.66 28.36 -9.81
CA LEU A 8 -12.57 28.30 -8.85
C LEU A 8 -12.00 26.88 -8.80
N ILE A 9 -10.71 26.73 -9.14
CA ILE A 9 -9.99 25.46 -9.16
C ILE A 9 -9.13 25.34 -7.92
N ILE A 10 -9.27 24.23 -7.20
CA ILE A 10 -8.50 23.91 -6.00
C ILE A 10 -7.39 22.94 -6.39
N GLY A 11 -6.15 23.43 -6.44
CA GLY A 11 -4.96 22.65 -6.78
C GLY A 11 -4.26 23.11 -8.07
N GLY A 12 -3.00 23.53 -7.93
CA GLY A 12 -2.15 24.06 -9.01
C GLY A 12 -1.21 23.00 -9.63
N GLY A 13 -1.57 21.73 -9.61
CA GLY A 13 -0.85 20.65 -10.33
C GLY A 13 -1.15 20.64 -11.82
N VAL A 14 -0.54 19.69 -12.56
CA VAL A 14 -0.72 19.57 -14.02
C VAL A 14 -2.20 19.50 -14.43
N ILE A 15 -3.04 18.82 -13.65
CA ILE A 15 -4.48 18.69 -13.92
C ILE A 15 -5.19 20.01 -13.75
N GLY A 16 -5.02 20.67 -12.60
CA GLY A 16 -5.69 21.96 -12.34
C GLY A 16 -5.28 23.07 -13.31
N LEU A 17 -3.99 23.17 -13.63
CA LEU A 17 -3.48 24.15 -14.61
C LEU A 17 -3.97 23.84 -16.03
N ALA A 18 -3.99 22.58 -16.46
CA ALA A 18 -4.50 22.17 -17.77
C ALA A 18 -6.00 22.53 -17.92
N ILE A 19 -6.81 22.23 -16.89
CA ILE A 19 -8.23 22.60 -16.86
C ILE A 19 -8.40 24.12 -16.90
N ALA A 20 -7.63 24.87 -16.10
CA ALA A 20 -7.69 26.33 -16.05
C ALA A 20 -7.41 26.96 -17.42
N ILE A 21 -6.37 26.48 -18.11
CA ILE A 21 -6.02 26.95 -19.45
C ILE A 21 -7.15 26.67 -20.44
N GLU A 22 -7.69 25.47 -20.47
CA GLU A 22 -8.74 25.06 -21.40
C GLU A 22 -10.03 25.87 -21.16
N LEU A 23 -10.43 26.09 -19.90
CA LEU A 23 -11.58 26.91 -19.55
C LEU A 23 -11.37 28.41 -19.93
N LYS A 24 -10.16 28.90 -19.69
CA LYS A 24 -9.83 30.31 -20.06
C LYS A 24 -9.85 30.52 -21.54
N LEU A 25 -9.37 29.56 -22.35
CA LEU A 25 -9.47 29.61 -23.82
C LEU A 25 -10.92 29.59 -24.34
N ARG A 26 -11.85 29.06 -23.54
CA ARG A 26 -13.31 29.09 -23.80
C ARG A 26 -13.99 30.36 -23.27
N GLY A 27 -13.24 31.31 -22.70
CA GLY A 27 -13.72 32.58 -22.23
C GLY A 27 -14.19 32.65 -20.79
N ALA A 28 -14.02 31.59 -20.00
CA ALA A 28 -14.38 31.58 -18.58
C ALA A 28 -13.44 32.47 -17.74
N ASN A 29 -13.94 32.99 -16.62
CA ASN A 29 -13.14 33.69 -15.64
C ASN A 29 -12.70 32.74 -14.54
N VAL A 30 -11.39 32.38 -14.52
CA VAL A 30 -10.86 31.28 -13.74
C VAL A 30 -9.85 31.76 -12.71
N THR A 31 -10.02 31.30 -11.45
CA THR A 31 -9.03 31.41 -10.38
C THR A 31 -8.52 30.02 -9.97
N VAL A 32 -7.21 29.90 -9.75
CA VAL A 32 -6.58 28.66 -9.23
C VAL A 32 -5.98 28.97 -7.86
N LEU A 33 -6.43 28.24 -6.85
CA LEU A 33 -5.84 28.27 -5.50
C LEU A 33 -4.84 27.12 -5.35
N SER A 34 -3.61 27.43 -4.94
CA SER A 34 -2.59 26.43 -4.66
C SER A 34 -1.82 26.80 -3.39
N ARG A 35 -1.63 25.80 -2.52
CA ARG A 35 -0.77 25.97 -1.36
C ARG A 35 0.68 26.22 -1.80
N ASP A 36 1.16 25.42 -2.74
CA ASP A 36 2.47 25.53 -3.37
C ASP A 36 2.41 24.81 -4.73
N PHE A 37 2.83 25.50 -5.80
CA PHE A 37 2.88 24.90 -7.13
C PHE A 37 4.03 23.87 -7.24
N ALA A 38 5.12 24.04 -6.47
CA ALA A 38 6.28 23.17 -6.51
C ALA A 38 6.06 21.83 -5.76
N GLU A 39 5.16 21.78 -4.78
CA GLU A 39 4.82 20.54 -4.06
C GLU A 39 3.91 19.59 -4.87
N ALA A 40 3.41 20.01 -6.02
CA ALA A 40 2.55 19.18 -6.85
C ALA A 40 3.28 17.89 -7.29
N ALA A 41 2.55 16.77 -7.31
CA ALA A 41 3.05 15.48 -7.80
C ALA A 41 3.64 15.55 -9.22
N THR A 42 3.29 16.56 -9.98
CA THR A 42 3.82 16.91 -11.29
C THR A 42 5.35 17.00 -11.27
N HIS A 43 5.93 17.67 -10.26
CA HIS A 43 7.39 17.86 -10.15
C HIS A 43 8.16 16.59 -9.81
N ALA A 44 7.47 15.59 -9.24
CA ALA A 44 8.08 14.30 -8.91
C ALA A 44 7.91 13.24 -10.01
N ALA A 45 7.08 13.49 -11.01
CA ALA A 45 6.76 12.52 -12.05
C ALA A 45 7.94 12.28 -13.02
N ALA A 46 7.93 11.12 -13.70
CA ALA A 46 8.90 10.83 -14.78
C ALA A 46 8.52 11.43 -16.13
N GLY A 47 7.27 11.83 -16.32
CA GLY A 47 6.81 12.42 -17.57
C GLY A 47 6.64 11.45 -18.74
N MET A 48 6.54 10.15 -18.48
CA MET A 48 6.26 9.16 -19.52
C MET A 48 4.82 9.28 -20.02
N LEU A 49 4.63 9.13 -21.31
CA LEU A 49 3.35 9.08 -22.02
C LEU A 49 3.20 7.66 -22.57
N ALA A 50 2.89 6.72 -21.70
CA ALA A 50 3.14 5.30 -21.86
C ALA A 50 1.89 4.41 -21.72
N PRO A 51 0.74 4.71 -22.32
CA PRO A 51 -0.48 3.93 -22.09
C PRO A 51 -0.34 2.46 -22.51
N GLN A 52 0.54 2.18 -23.46
CA GLN A 52 0.78 0.82 -23.96
C GLN A 52 1.93 0.13 -23.24
N ALA A 53 3.06 0.82 -23.02
CA ALA A 53 4.20 0.22 -22.31
C ALA A 53 3.85 -0.13 -20.86
N GLU A 54 3.01 0.67 -20.19
CA GLU A 54 2.51 0.39 -18.84
C GLU A 54 1.46 -0.74 -18.79
N ALA A 55 1.01 -1.25 -19.94
CA ALA A 55 0.05 -2.34 -20.05
C ALA A 55 -1.22 -2.12 -19.19
N ILE A 56 -1.83 -0.93 -19.33
CA ILE A 56 -3.05 -0.57 -18.58
C ILE A 56 -4.12 -1.63 -18.82
N ALA A 57 -4.54 -2.31 -17.74
CA ALA A 57 -5.45 -3.44 -17.81
C ALA A 57 -6.94 -3.00 -17.96
N ASP A 58 -7.30 -1.86 -17.34
CA ASP A 58 -8.68 -1.33 -17.43
C ASP A 58 -8.95 -0.77 -18.84
N PRO A 59 -9.96 -1.25 -19.57
CA PRO A 59 -10.23 -0.82 -20.95
C PRO A 59 -10.61 0.67 -21.07
N ALA A 60 -11.36 1.21 -20.09
CA ALA A 60 -11.77 2.61 -20.11
C ALA A 60 -10.57 3.53 -19.84
N LEU A 61 -9.70 3.14 -18.90
CA LEU A 61 -8.47 3.87 -18.61
C LEU A 61 -7.47 3.81 -19.78
N LEU A 62 -7.36 2.66 -20.45
CA LEU A 62 -6.54 2.53 -21.65
C LEU A 62 -7.08 3.42 -22.78
N GLU A 63 -8.40 3.42 -23.01
CA GLU A 63 -9.04 4.31 -24.00
C GLU A 63 -8.77 5.77 -23.69
N LEU A 64 -8.91 6.19 -22.43
CA LEU A 64 -8.61 7.53 -21.96
C LEU A 64 -7.15 7.89 -22.19
N GLY A 65 -6.23 6.98 -21.87
CA GLY A 65 -4.78 7.15 -22.07
C GLY A 65 -4.38 7.30 -23.53
N LEU A 66 -4.95 6.45 -24.41
CA LEU A 66 -4.72 6.51 -25.86
C LEU A 66 -5.25 7.80 -26.47
N LYS A 67 -6.46 8.24 -26.09
CA LYS A 67 -7.03 9.53 -26.51
C LYS A 67 -6.15 10.69 -26.06
N SER A 68 -5.67 10.64 -24.84
CA SER A 68 -4.79 11.70 -24.31
C SER A 68 -3.45 11.76 -25.05
N ARG A 69 -2.84 10.61 -25.32
CA ARG A 69 -1.60 10.53 -26.09
C ARG A 69 -1.76 11.15 -27.50
N MET A 70 -2.88 10.87 -28.16
CA MET A 70 -3.18 11.49 -29.47
C MET A 70 -3.33 13.00 -29.43
N LEU A 71 -3.82 13.56 -28.32
CA LEU A 71 -3.95 15.02 -28.11
C LEU A 71 -2.60 15.69 -27.82
N TYR A 72 -1.64 14.95 -27.28
CA TYR A 72 -0.42 15.48 -26.69
C TYR A 72 0.41 16.34 -27.63
N PRO A 73 0.67 15.97 -28.91
CA PRO A 73 1.48 16.80 -29.82
C PRO A 73 0.94 18.21 -30.00
N ASN A 74 -0.34 18.32 -30.35
CA ASN A 74 -0.98 19.62 -30.58
C ASN A 74 -1.17 20.41 -29.26
N TRP A 75 -1.44 19.68 -28.15
CA TRP A 75 -1.60 20.31 -26.85
C TRP A 75 -0.28 20.88 -26.34
N ALA A 76 0.82 20.14 -26.43
CA ALA A 76 2.15 20.59 -26.03
C ALA A 76 2.58 21.80 -26.87
N GLN A 77 2.43 21.73 -28.18
CA GLN A 77 2.70 22.88 -29.08
C GLN A 77 1.91 24.12 -28.69
N LYS A 78 0.61 23.99 -28.44
CA LYS A 78 -0.25 25.11 -28.02
C LYS A 78 0.21 25.74 -26.70
N ILE A 79 0.63 24.92 -25.73
CA ILE A 79 1.19 25.42 -24.46
C ILE A 79 2.50 26.14 -24.68
N GLU A 80 3.38 25.64 -25.56
CA GLU A 80 4.66 26.29 -25.92
C GLU A 80 4.42 27.63 -26.65
N GLU A 81 3.46 27.71 -27.57
CA GLU A 81 3.10 28.94 -28.27
C GLU A 81 2.57 30.02 -27.32
N ILE A 82 1.75 29.62 -26.32
CA ILE A 82 1.17 30.60 -25.36
C ILE A 82 2.21 31.02 -24.31
N SER A 83 3.01 30.08 -23.81
CA SER A 83 3.95 30.34 -22.71
C SER A 83 5.30 30.91 -23.18
N GLY A 84 5.71 30.64 -24.41
CA GLY A 84 7.06 30.87 -24.91
C GLY A 84 8.11 29.90 -24.32
N LEU A 85 7.70 28.86 -23.60
CA LEU A 85 8.59 27.88 -22.93
C LEU A 85 8.40 26.50 -23.52
N SER A 86 9.48 25.73 -23.63
CA SER A 86 9.39 24.33 -24.06
C SER A 86 8.76 23.46 -22.98
N THR A 87 7.92 22.52 -23.38
CA THR A 87 7.36 21.46 -22.53
C THR A 87 8.32 20.26 -22.41
N GLY A 88 9.34 20.19 -23.23
CA GLY A 88 10.22 19.02 -23.35
C GLY A 88 9.50 17.80 -23.91
N TYR A 89 8.44 17.99 -24.70
CA TYR A 89 7.75 16.90 -25.38
C TYR A 89 8.67 16.24 -26.41
N TRP A 90 8.82 14.91 -26.32
CA TRP A 90 9.74 14.16 -27.14
C TRP A 90 9.16 12.79 -27.55
N THR A 91 8.95 12.61 -28.86
CA THR A 91 8.43 11.38 -29.49
C THR A 91 9.56 10.36 -29.69
N CYS A 92 10.24 10.00 -28.61
CA CYS A 92 11.39 9.10 -28.64
C CYS A 92 11.03 7.61 -28.66
N GLY A 93 9.76 7.29 -28.49
CA GLY A 93 9.28 5.92 -28.27
C GLY A 93 9.69 5.34 -26.91
N ILE A 94 9.09 4.20 -26.56
CA ILE A 94 9.40 3.47 -25.33
C ILE A 94 9.81 2.04 -25.69
N LEU A 95 10.96 1.61 -25.18
CA LEU A 95 11.43 0.24 -25.25
C LEU A 95 11.22 -0.42 -23.90
N ALA A 96 10.52 -1.56 -23.87
CA ALA A 96 10.33 -2.37 -22.68
C ALA A 96 11.20 -3.64 -22.77
N PRO A 97 12.48 -3.59 -22.34
CA PRO A 97 13.38 -4.74 -22.37
C PRO A 97 12.91 -5.85 -21.45
N SER A 98 13.16 -7.10 -21.85
CA SER A 98 12.75 -8.29 -21.11
C SER A 98 13.90 -9.27 -20.95
N TYR A 99 13.94 -9.90 -19.78
CA TYR A 99 14.86 -11.01 -19.45
C TYR A 99 14.27 -12.37 -19.79
N GLU A 100 12.97 -12.41 -20.13
CA GLU A 100 12.24 -13.64 -20.44
C GLU A 100 11.47 -13.48 -21.76
N ARG A 101 11.23 -14.58 -22.46
CA ARG A 101 10.35 -14.56 -23.63
C ARG A 101 8.90 -14.39 -23.18
N PRO A 102 8.13 -13.46 -23.79
CA PRO A 102 6.71 -13.35 -23.49
C PRO A 102 5.97 -14.62 -23.92
N LYS A 103 4.97 -15.00 -23.15
CA LYS A 103 4.07 -16.07 -23.56
C LYS A 103 3.30 -15.65 -24.82
N PRO A 104 2.94 -16.59 -25.72
CA PRO A 104 2.21 -16.28 -26.94
C PRO A 104 0.95 -15.43 -26.73
N GLU A 105 0.21 -15.72 -25.67
CA GLU A 105 -0.99 -14.98 -25.24
C GLU A 105 -0.73 -13.49 -25.00
N ASN A 106 0.44 -13.15 -24.47
CA ASN A 106 0.85 -11.75 -24.22
C ASN A 106 1.28 -11.00 -25.49
N LEU A 107 1.61 -11.72 -26.56
CA LEU A 107 1.95 -11.13 -27.86
C LEU A 107 0.67 -10.66 -28.58
N GLU A 108 -0.44 -11.41 -28.48
CA GLU A 108 -1.70 -11.08 -29.13
C GLU A 108 -2.43 -9.91 -28.45
N ILE A 109 -2.46 -9.88 -27.12
CA ILE A 109 -3.13 -8.81 -26.34
C ILE A 109 -2.46 -7.44 -26.58
N ARG A 110 -1.13 -7.38 -26.74
CA ARG A 110 -0.40 -6.14 -26.97
C ARG A 110 -0.43 -5.66 -28.42
N SER A 111 -0.76 -6.52 -29.37
CA SER A 111 -0.82 -6.20 -30.79
C SER A 111 -2.17 -5.71 -31.30
N SER A 112 -3.26 -5.87 -30.53
CA SER A 112 -4.63 -5.61 -31.00
C SER A 112 -5.07 -4.14 -31.01
N SER A 113 -4.35 -3.21 -30.35
CA SER A 113 -4.78 -1.81 -30.22
C SER A 113 -3.80 -0.74 -30.74
N SER A 114 -2.58 -1.13 -31.17
CA SER A 114 -1.54 -0.27 -31.82
C SER A 114 -0.25 -1.07 -32.01
N PRO A 115 0.67 -0.70 -32.91
CA PRO A 115 1.84 -1.51 -33.23
C PRO A 115 2.85 -1.60 -32.08
N ALA A 116 2.65 -2.59 -31.21
CA ALA A 116 3.70 -3.04 -30.29
C ALA A 116 4.53 -4.09 -31.03
N LEU A 117 5.81 -3.84 -31.23
CA LEU A 117 6.71 -4.75 -31.94
C LEU A 117 7.59 -5.49 -30.95
N TRP A 118 7.53 -6.83 -30.97
CA TRP A 118 8.54 -7.61 -30.24
C TRP A 118 9.84 -7.61 -31.02
N LEU A 119 10.90 -7.11 -30.37
CA LEU A 119 12.28 -7.16 -30.86
C LEU A 119 12.95 -8.36 -30.19
N ASP A 120 13.58 -9.21 -30.98
CA ASP A 120 14.42 -10.29 -30.47
C ASP A 120 15.73 -9.72 -29.87
N ARG A 121 16.60 -10.60 -29.36
CA ARG A 121 17.86 -10.22 -28.72
C ARG A 121 18.72 -9.34 -29.63
N THR A 122 18.85 -9.71 -30.89
CA THR A 122 19.67 -8.97 -31.84
C THR A 122 19.09 -7.59 -32.13
N ALA A 123 17.78 -7.55 -32.39
CA ALA A 123 17.08 -6.33 -32.73
C ALA A 123 17.00 -5.35 -31.53
N VAL A 124 16.79 -5.86 -30.31
CA VAL A 124 16.69 -4.98 -29.11
C VAL A 124 18.04 -4.33 -28.78
N HIS A 125 19.13 -5.06 -28.88
CA HIS A 125 20.50 -4.51 -28.68
C HIS A 125 20.95 -3.59 -29.82
N HIS A 126 20.47 -3.81 -31.04
CA HIS A 126 20.69 -2.87 -32.14
C HIS A 126 19.84 -1.59 -31.94
N ALA A 127 18.58 -1.74 -31.50
CA ALA A 127 17.69 -0.60 -31.23
C ALA A 127 18.19 0.27 -30.09
N GLN A 128 18.73 -0.34 -29.03
CA GLN A 128 19.35 0.37 -27.91
C GLN A 128 20.66 -0.31 -27.51
N PRO A 129 21.79 0.21 -28.00
CA PRO A 129 23.13 -0.21 -27.55
C PRO A 129 23.33 0.04 -26.06
N GLY A 130 24.15 -0.78 -25.41
CA GLY A 130 24.51 -0.63 -24.01
C GLY A 130 23.52 -1.30 -23.04
N LEU A 131 22.45 -1.95 -23.51
CA LEU A 131 21.61 -2.81 -22.67
C LEU A 131 22.42 -3.98 -22.09
N SER A 132 22.02 -4.42 -20.90
CA SER A 132 22.59 -5.61 -20.26
C SER A 132 22.54 -6.83 -21.18
N SER A 133 23.60 -7.63 -21.17
CA SER A 133 23.64 -8.91 -21.90
C SER A 133 22.60 -9.94 -21.45
N GLU A 134 21.99 -9.73 -20.28
CA GLU A 134 20.87 -10.55 -19.80
C GLU A 134 19.56 -10.28 -20.56
N VAL A 135 19.42 -9.14 -21.24
CA VAL A 135 18.24 -8.79 -22.03
C VAL A 135 18.16 -9.67 -23.26
N ILE A 136 17.09 -10.43 -23.40
CA ILE A 136 16.87 -11.39 -24.49
C ILE A 136 15.92 -10.90 -25.59
N GLY A 137 15.28 -9.75 -25.38
CA GLY A 137 14.35 -9.10 -26.29
C GLY A 137 13.62 -7.97 -25.60
N GLY A 138 12.59 -7.43 -26.25
CA GLY A 138 11.77 -6.38 -25.66
C GLY A 138 10.65 -5.93 -26.58
N PHE A 139 9.62 -5.31 -26.00
CA PHE A 139 8.58 -4.66 -26.79
C PHE A 139 8.97 -3.23 -27.13
N TRP A 140 8.79 -2.87 -28.38
CA TRP A 140 8.95 -1.51 -28.88
C TRP A 140 7.59 -0.85 -29.10
N PHE A 141 7.39 0.32 -28.47
CA PHE A 141 6.18 1.14 -28.57
C PHE A 141 6.55 2.47 -29.24
N PRO A 142 6.46 2.56 -30.57
CA PRO A 142 6.92 3.74 -31.31
C PRO A 142 6.08 4.99 -31.06
N GLU A 143 4.80 4.82 -30.73
CA GLU A 143 3.87 5.95 -30.51
C GLU A 143 3.89 6.47 -29.08
N ASP A 144 4.42 5.69 -28.11
CA ASP A 144 4.60 6.17 -26.75
C ASP A 144 5.72 7.22 -26.71
N ALA A 145 5.63 8.17 -25.81
CA ALA A 145 6.48 9.36 -25.80
C ALA A 145 6.86 9.75 -24.36
N GLN A 146 7.50 10.88 -24.21
CA GLN A 146 7.74 11.52 -22.92
C GLN A 146 7.59 13.03 -23.00
N VAL A 147 7.53 13.67 -21.86
CA VAL A 147 7.61 15.11 -21.66
C VAL A 147 8.51 15.41 -20.45
N ASP A 148 9.25 16.50 -20.45
CA ASP A 148 9.92 16.91 -19.21
C ASP A 148 8.87 17.47 -18.26
N ASN A 149 8.60 16.73 -17.19
CA ASN A 149 7.54 17.07 -16.25
C ASN A 149 7.72 18.44 -15.57
N ARG A 150 8.96 18.83 -15.31
CA ARG A 150 9.28 20.13 -14.69
C ARG A 150 9.16 21.28 -15.71
N ALA A 151 9.65 21.08 -16.93
CA ALA A 151 9.47 22.04 -18.02
C ALA A 151 7.99 22.21 -18.35
N LEU A 152 7.22 21.12 -18.43
CA LEU A 152 5.77 21.16 -18.62
C LEU A 152 5.08 21.95 -17.51
N ALA A 153 5.43 21.72 -16.24
CA ALA A 153 4.84 22.47 -15.11
C ALA A 153 5.10 23.97 -15.21
N GLN A 154 6.31 24.37 -15.58
CA GLN A 154 6.68 25.76 -15.80
C GLN A 154 5.92 26.38 -17.00
N ALA A 155 5.86 25.64 -18.12
CA ALA A 155 5.15 26.08 -19.31
C ALA A 155 3.64 26.26 -19.05
N LEU A 156 3.01 25.33 -18.30
CA LEU A 156 1.61 25.43 -17.92
C LEU A 156 1.35 26.64 -17.01
N LYS A 157 2.18 26.85 -15.99
CA LYS A 157 2.06 28.03 -15.10
C LYS A 157 2.19 29.33 -15.89
N ALA A 158 3.19 29.42 -16.78
CA ALA A 158 3.40 30.59 -17.64
C ALA A 158 2.23 30.81 -18.64
N ALA A 159 1.75 29.73 -19.28
CA ALA A 159 0.61 29.82 -20.19
C ALA A 159 -0.66 30.29 -19.47
N ALA A 160 -0.93 29.78 -18.27
CA ALA A 160 -2.08 30.24 -17.46
C ALA A 160 -1.96 31.72 -17.11
N GLN A 161 -0.76 32.21 -16.75
CA GLN A 161 -0.50 33.61 -16.48
C GLN A 161 -0.70 34.48 -17.74
N THR A 162 -0.14 34.05 -18.88
CA THR A 162 -0.26 34.77 -20.16
C THR A 162 -1.72 34.92 -20.59
N LEU A 163 -2.54 33.88 -20.35
CA LEU A 163 -3.98 33.91 -20.63
C LEU A 163 -4.80 34.74 -19.62
N GLY A 164 -4.19 35.18 -18.53
CA GLY A 164 -4.87 35.93 -17.48
C GLY A 164 -5.74 35.05 -16.56
N VAL A 165 -5.31 33.84 -16.28
CA VAL A 165 -5.84 33.04 -15.16
C VAL A 165 -5.33 33.65 -13.86
N ASP A 166 -6.21 33.82 -12.87
CA ASP A 166 -5.83 34.35 -11.55
C ASP A 166 -5.19 33.23 -10.71
N LEU A 167 -3.86 33.20 -10.65
CA LEU A 167 -3.10 32.17 -9.88
C LEU A 167 -2.79 32.70 -8.48
N ARG A 168 -3.33 32.04 -7.46
CA ARG A 168 -3.15 32.35 -6.04
C ARG A 168 -2.27 31.29 -5.38
N GLU A 169 -0.99 31.60 -5.25
CA GLU A 169 0.01 30.79 -4.55
C GLU A 169 0.02 31.09 -3.03
N GLY A 170 0.33 30.10 -2.20
CA GLY A 170 0.33 30.25 -0.74
C GLY A 170 -1.06 30.14 -0.11
N VAL A 171 -2.10 29.86 -0.89
CA VAL A 171 -3.48 29.75 -0.41
C VAL A 171 -3.86 28.28 -0.22
N MET A 172 -3.91 27.84 1.05
CA MET A 172 -4.36 26.49 1.40
C MET A 172 -5.86 26.51 1.68
N VAL A 173 -6.59 25.64 0.99
CA VAL A 173 -8.00 25.39 1.29
C VAL A 173 -8.09 24.43 2.48
N GLU A 174 -8.76 24.88 3.54
CA GLU A 174 -8.91 24.15 4.80
C GLU A 174 -10.23 23.37 4.85
N ALA A 175 -11.29 23.91 4.26
CA ALA A 175 -12.61 23.29 4.23
C ALA A 175 -13.45 23.76 3.05
N VAL A 176 -14.32 22.87 2.58
CA VAL A 176 -15.37 23.14 1.61
C VAL A 176 -16.68 23.33 2.37
N GLN A 177 -17.21 24.55 2.40
CA GLN A 177 -18.49 24.84 3.04
C GLN A 177 -19.63 24.58 2.06
N GLN A 178 -20.65 23.87 2.55
CA GLN A 178 -21.79 23.51 1.70
C GLN A 178 -23.11 23.72 2.42
N GLN A 179 -24.14 24.03 1.65
CA GLN A 179 -25.51 24.13 2.11
C GLN A 179 -26.46 23.68 1.00
N HIS A 180 -27.48 22.88 1.35
CA HIS A 180 -28.50 22.37 0.40
C HIS A 180 -27.93 21.72 -0.88
N GLY A 181 -26.84 20.95 -0.74
CA GLY A 181 -26.23 20.24 -1.88
C GLY A 181 -25.41 21.12 -2.83
N GLN A 182 -25.05 22.33 -2.41
CA GLN A 182 -24.17 23.25 -3.13
C GLN A 182 -23.00 23.70 -2.26
N VAL A 183 -21.86 23.92 -2.88
CA VAL A 183 -20.73 24.59 -2.24
C VAL A 183 -21.06 26.10 -2.18
N THR A 184 -21.01 26.63 -0.97
CA THR A 184 -21.31 28.07 -0.73
C THR A 184 -20.04 28.91 -0.66
N SER A 185 -18.96 28.33 -0.11
CA SER A 185 -17.65 28.99 -0.04
C SER A 185 -16.54 28.01 0.26
N LEU A 186 -15.30 28.43 0.08
CA LEU A 186 -14.09 27.72 0.53
C LEU A 186 -13.48 28.51 1.68
N LYS A 187 -13.26 27.84 2.82
CA LYS A 187 -12.46 28.40 3.90
C LYS A 187 -10.99 28.17 3.58
N THR A 188 -10.19 29.21 3.59
CA THR A 188 -8.76 29.15 3.26
C THR A 188 -7.90 29.93 4.26
N THR A 189 -6.60 29.71 4.22
CA THR A 189 -5.60 30.50 4.99
C THR A 189 -5.61 31.99 4.65
N ALA A 190 -6.19 32.38 3.50
CA ALA A 190 -6.29 33.76 3.04
C ALA A 190 -7.74 34.33 3.09
N GLY A 191 -8.60 33.71 3.94
CA GLY A 191 -10.01 34.11 4.06
C GLY A 191 -10.97 33.22 3.28
N GLU A 192 -12.20 33.68 3.11
CA GLU A 192 -13.23 32.95 2.35
C GLU A 192 -13.22 33.31 0.87
N TRP A 193 -13.45 32.29 0.03
CA TRP A 193 -13.56 32.41 -1.42
C TRP A 193 -14.87 31.85 -1.91
N GLN A 194 -15.49 32.50 -2.86
CA GLN A 194 -16.78 32.13 -3.47
C GLN A 194 -16.68 32.14 -4.99
N ALA A 195 -17.36 31.19 -5.64
CA ALA A 195 -17.50 31.10 -7.09
C ALA A 195 -18.83 30.44 -7.45
N GLU A 196 -19.22 30.50 -8.73
CA GLU A 196 -20.38 29.79 -9.23
C GLU A 196 -20.12 28.27 -9.34
N GLN A 197 -18.93 27.92 -9.80
CA GLN A 197 -18.49 26.51 -9.99
C GLN A 197 -17.14 26.28 -9.32
N TYR A 198 -16.96 25.07 -8.81
CA TYR A 198 -15.73 24.62 -8.15
C TYR A 198 -15.19 23.38 -8.81
N VAL A 199 -13.87 23.30 -8.97
CA VAL A 199 -13.17 22.11 -9.48
C VAL A 199 -12.15 21.65 -8.44
N LEU A 200 -12.27 20.43 -7.96
CA LEU A 200 -11.29 19.81 -7.07
C LEU A 200 -10.20 19.09 -7.89
N ALA A 201 -8.97 19.58 -7.83
CA ALA A 201 -7.79 19.02 -8.50
C ALA A 201 -6.59 18.88 -7.54
N THR A 202 -6.86 18.56 -6.26
CA THR A 202 -5.92 18.59 -5.13
C THR A 202 -5.01 17.36 -5.02
N GLY A 203 -5.01 16.48 -6.02
CA GLY A 203 -4.12 15.33 -6.06
C GLY A 203 -4.23 14.44 -4.82
N ALA A 204 -3.11 14.10 -4.19
CA ALA A 204 -3.06 13.18 -3.05
C ALA A 204 -3.75 13.73 -1.78
N TRP A 205 -4.00 15.03 -1.69
CA TRP A 205 -4.65 15.68 -0.55
C TRP A 205 -6.18 15.75 -0.65
N SER A 206 -6.77 15.15 -1.68
CA SER A 206 -8.22 15.25 -1.96
C SER A 206 -9.10 14.71 -0.83
N SER A 207 -8.69 13.62 -0.18
CA SER A 207 -9.40 13.02 0.95
C SER A 207 -9.38 13.88 2.22
N ALA A 208 -8.49 14.86 2.33
CA ALA A 208 -8.47 15.81 3.43
C ALA A 208 -9.60 16.85 3.34
N LEU A 209 -10.14 17.09 2.15
CA LEU A 209 -11.20 18.07 1.90
C LEU A 209 -12.58 17.44 1.70
N LEU A 210 -12.63 16.25 1.10
CA LEU A 210 -13.88 15.56 0.77
C LEU A 210 -13.75 14.05 1.10
N PRO A 211 -14.86 13.37 1.46
CA PRO A 211 -14.85 11.93 1.75
C PRO A 211 -14.76 11.09 0.46
N ILE A 212 -13.69 11.23 -0.27
CA ILE A 212 -13.42 10.50 -1.52
C ILE A 212 -12.20 9.58 -1.35
N PRO A 213 -12.19 8.40 -1.96
CA PRO A 213 -11.19 7.36 -1.70
C PRO A 213 -9.86 7.61 -2.45
N VAL A 214 -9.23 8.75 -2.18
CA VAL A 214 -7.91 9.07 -2.73
C VAL A 214 -6.86 9.01 -1.63
N GLN A 215 -5.82 8.21 -1.83
CA GLN A 215 -4.73 8.01 -0.87
C GLN A 215 -3.36 8.37 -1.48
N PRO A 216 -2.40 8.85 -0.67
CA PRO A 216 -1.05 9.09 -1.13
C PRO A 216 -0.29 7.77 -1.33
N ARG A 217 0.29 7.57 -2.51
CA ARG A 217 1.24 6.50 -2.81
C ARG A 217 2.61 7.11 -3.08
N LYS A 218 3.54 6.97 -2.14
CA LYS A 218 4.88 7.55 -2.26
C LYS A 218 5.69 6.86 -3.35
N GLY A 219 6.44 7.64 -4.12
CA GLY A 219 7.46 7.17 -5.06
C GLY A 219 8.75 7.92 -4.86
N GLN A 220 9.86 7.19 -4.73
CA GLN A 220 11.21 7.74 -4.69
C GLN A 220 11.84 7.67 -6.07
N MET A 221 12.65 8.65 -6.41
CA MET A 221 13.28 8.82 -7.70
C MET A 221 14.66 9.42 -7.55
N LEU A 222 15.47 9.28 -8.57
CA LEU A 222 16.76 9.96 -8.70
C LEU A 222 17.05 10.32 -10.15
N SER A 223 18.01 11.21 -10.36
CA SER A 223 18.61 11.45 -11.67
C SER A 223 20.11 11.28 -11.61
N VAL A 224 20.66 10.86 -12.74
CA VAL A 224 22.09 10.90 -13.03
C VAL A 224 22.32 11.82 -14.22
N ARG A 225 23.56 12.33 -14.37
CA ARG A 225 23.93 13.21 -15.48
C ARG A 225 24.93 12.52 -16.38
N ILE A 226 24.72 12.63 -17.69
CA ILE A 226 25.67 12.18 -18.69
C ILE A 226 26.94 13.05 -18.56
N PRO A 227 28.14 12.45 -18.44
CA PRO A 227 29.40 13.20 -18.44
C PRO A 227 29.57 14.08 -19.65
N SER A 228 30.13 15.28 -19.47
CA SER A 228 30.26 16.32 -20.51
C SER A 228 31.20 15.97 -21.66
N ASP A 229 32.04 14.96 -21.46
CA ASP A 229 32.96 14.42 -22.47
C ASP A 229 32.28 13.45 -23.46
N GLN A 230 31.05 13.03 -23.18
CA GLN A 230 30.26 12.22 -24.08
C GLN A 230 29.42 13.09 -25.01
N ALA A 231 29.86 13.21 -26.26
CA ALA A 231 29.27 14.08 -27.28
C ALA A 231 27.85 13.63 -27.74
N ASN A 232 27.49 12.37 -27.55
CA ASN A 232 26.21 11.82 -27.98
C ASN A 232 25.42 11.29 -26.75
N LEU A 233 24.10 11.50 -26.76
CA LEU A 233 23.20 10.91 -25.78
C LEU A 233 23.27 9.37 -25.89
N PRO A 234 23.79 8.65 -24.87
CA PRO A 234 23.94 7.20 -24.94
C PRO A 234 22.57 6.49 -24.90
N LEU A 235 21.54 7.18 -24.40
CA LEU A 235 20.17 6.71 -24.33
C LEU A 235 19.26 7.70 -25.09
N GLN A 236 18.61 7.23 -26.14
CA GLN A 236 17.78 8.04 -27.04
C GLN A 236 16.29 7.78 -26.90
N ARG A 237 15.87 6.89 -26.01
CA ARG A 237 14.50 6.47 -25.78
C ARG A 237 14.28 6.08 -24.34
N VAL A 238 13.04 6.06 -23.91
CA VAL A 238 12.69 5.58 -22.59
C VAL A 238 12.89 4.06 -22.52
N LEU A 239 13.50 3.57 -21.44
CA LEU A 239 13.55 2.16 -21.11
C LEU A 239 12.54 1.89 -19.99
N PHE A 240 11.59 1.00 -20.23
CA PHE A 240 10.56 0.62 -19.28
C PHE A 240 10.77 -0.84 -18.86
N GLY A 241 11.58 -1.07 -17.83
CA GLY A 241 11.85 -2.39 -17.27
C GLY A 241 10.78 -2.83 -16.27
N SER A 242 10.85 -4.10 -15.86
CA SER A 242 9.92 -4.69 -14.89
C SER A 242 10.00 -4.07 -13.49
N GLU A 243 11.16 -3.55 -13.09
CA GLU A 243 11.44 -3.03 -11.75
C GLU A 243 11.78 -1.53 -11.74
N VAL A 244 12.10 -0.95 -12.89
CA VAL A 244 12.60 0.41 -13.03
C VAL A 244 12.33 0.95 -14.43
N TYR A 245 12.08 2.24 -14.54
CA TYR A 245 12.14 2.94 -15.80
C TYR A 245 13.32 3.93 -15.82
N ILE A 246 13.89 4.15 -17.00
CA ILE A 246 15.03 5.02 -17.24
C ILE A 246 14.63 5.99 -18.36
N VAL A 247 14.53 7.27 -18.03
CA VAL A 247 13.95 8.30 -18.90
C VAL A 247 15.00 9.35 -19.22
N PRO A 248 15.57 9.36 -20.45
CA PRO A 248 16.55 10.36 -20.85
C PRO A 248 15.88 11.73 -21.06
N ARG A 249 16.65 12.78 -20.81
CA ARG A 249 16.29 14.16 -21.12
C ARG A 249 17.24 14.73 -22.17
N GLN A 250 16.76 15.67 -22.97
CA GLN A 250 17.58 16.31 -24.01
C GLN A 250 18.71 17.18 -23.44
N ASP A 251 18.61 17.58 -22.18
CA ASP A 251 19.63 18.35 -21.45
C ASP A 251 20.73 17.47 -20.81
N GLY A 252 20.72 16.16 -21.05
CA GLY A 252 21.70 15.21 -20.55
C GLY A 252 21.39 14.64 -19.17
N ARG A 253 20.24 14.96 -18.55
CA ARG A 253 19.75 14.25 -17.37
C ARG A 253 19.15 12.90 -17.78
N ILE A 254 19.30 11.92 -16.91
CA ILE A 254 18.58 10.63 -17.00
C ILE A 254 17.85 10.41 -15.71
N VAL A 255 16.52 10.39 -15.78
CA VAL A 255 15.63 10.17 -14.62
C VAL A 255 15.41 8.68 -14.43
N ILE A 256 15.58 8.20 -13.19
CA ILE A 256 15.44 6.80 -12.79
C ILE A 256 14.34 6.71 -11.73
N GLY A 257 13.36 5.86 -11.95
CA GLY A 257 12.23 5.67 -11.05
C GLY A 257 11.49 4.35 -11.24
N ALA A 258 10.52 4.05 -10.42
CA ALA A 258 10.26 4.65 -9.14
C ALA A 258 9.86 3.58 -8.13
N THR A 259 10.06 3.84 -6.85
CA THR A 259 9.44 3.01 -5.83
C THR A 259 7.92 3.22 -5.79
N SER A 260 7.20 2.32 -5.12
CA SER A 260 5.76 2.44 -4.85
C SER A 260 5.50 2.00 -3.41
N GLU A 261 5.17 2.95 -2.54
CA GLU A 261 5.16 2.75 -1.10
C GLU A 261 3.85 3.28 -0.49
N SER A 262 3.19 2.45 0.35
CA SER A 262 2.00 2.82 1.13
C SER A 262 2.43 3.28 2.52
N VAL A 263 2.98 4.50 2.61
CA VAL A 263 3.55 5.09 3.84
C VAL A 263 2.90 6.43 4.20
N GLY A 264 1.68 6.66 3.73
CA GLY A 264 1.01 7.95 3.88
C GLY A 264 1.84 9.08 3.28
N PHE A 265 1.85 10.23 3.97
CA PHE A 265 2.63 11.41 3.59
C PHE A 265 4.04 11.44 4.22
N THR A 266 4.65 10.28 4.50
CA THR A 266 6.03 10.23 5.04
C THR A 266 7.03 10.78 4.01
N PRO A 267 7.73 11.87 4.29
CA PRO A 267 8.65 12.51 3.34
C PRO A 267 10.00 11.77 3.25
N GLY A 268 10.85 12.20 2.33
CA GLY A 268 12.27 11.82 2.22
C GLY A 268 12.53 10.57 1.38
N ASN A 269 13.75 10.47 0.86
CA ASN A 269 14.30 9.29 0.22
C ASN A 269 14.92 8.38 1.30
N THR A 270 14.81 7.08 1.10
CA THR A 270 15.48 6.09 1.95
C THR A 270 16.65 5.46 1.22
N ALA A 271 17.70 5.11 1.95
CA ALA A 271 18.87 4.43 1.37
C ALA A 271 18.47 3.14 0.64
N ALA A 272 17.56 2.35 1.22
CA ALA A 272 17.06 1.12 0.61
C ALA A 272 16.28 1.38 -0.69
N GLY A 273 15.45 2.45 -0.74
CA GLY A 273 14.71 2.83 -1.94
C GLY A 273 15.64 3.22 -3.09
N LEU A 274 16.63 4.08 -2.80
CA LEU A 274 17.62 4.50 -3.79
C LEU A 274 18.51 3.34 -4.24
N GLN A 275 18.96 2.49 -3.31
CA GLN A 275 19.75 1.29 -3.64
C GLN A 275 18.99 0.36 -4.58
N LYS A 276 17.69 0.11 -4.32
CA LYS A 276 16.85 -0.73 -5.17
C LYS A 276 16.76 -0.17 -6.59
N LEU A 277 16.53 1.15 -6.72
CA LEU A 277 16.42 1.80 -8.02
C LEU A 277 17.75 1.76 -8.79
N LEU A 278 18.85 2.08 -8.13
CA LEU A 278 20.18 2.04 -8.75
C LEU A 278 20.56 0.63 -9.18
N ALA A 279 20.36 -0.37 -8.34
CA ALA A 279 20.66 -1.77 -8.68
C ALA A 279 19.86 -2.25 -9.90
N ALA A 280 18.57 -1.95 -9.96
CA ALA A 280 17.70 -2.31 -11.07
C ALA A 280 18.08 -1.55 -12.36
N ALA A 281 18.41 -0.25 -12.26
CA ALA A 281 18.79 0.57 -13.40
C ALA A 281 20.14 0.15 -13.98
N ILE A 282 21.15 -0.10 -13.15
CA ILE A 282 22.48 -0.57 -13.57
C ILE A 282 22.38 -1.98 -14.16
N ARG A 283 21.57 -2.86 -13.58
CA ARG A 283 21.30 -4.18 -14.15
C ARG A 283 20.71 -4.08 -15.56
N LEU A 284 19.79 -3.14 -15.80
CA LEU A 284 19.15 -2.95 -17.11
C LEU A 284 20.06 -2.24 -18.10
N TYR A 285 20.74 -1.20 -17.67
CA TYR A 285 21.58 -0.34 -18.49
C TYR A 285 22.92 -0.05 -17.78
N PRO A 286 23.91 -0.95 -17.88
CA PRO A 286 25.12 -0.96 -17.05
C PRO A 286 25.98 0.30 -17.09
N VAL A 287 25.96 1.07 -18.18
CA VAL A 287 26.74 2.30 -18.28
C VAL A 287 26.37 3.35 -17.21
N LEU A 288 25.17 3.27 -16.65
CA LEU A 288 24.72 4.20 -15.60
C LEU A 288 25.59 4.17 -14.33
N GLN A 289 26.35 3.09 -14.09
CA GLN A 289 27.25 3.01 -12.94
C GLN A 289 28.36 4.06 -12.97
N GLU A 290 28.71 4.56 -14.16
CA GLU A 290 29.76 5.56 -14.36
C GLU A 290 29.21 7.01 -14.29
N PHE A 291 27.89 7.18 -14.22
CA PHE A 291 27.28 8.51 -14.27
C PHE A 291 27.08 9.08 -12.86
N PRO A 292 27.47 10.33 -12.60
CA PRO A 292 27.26 10.96 -11.30
C PRO A 292 25.77 11.12 -11.00
N ILE A 293 25.40 10.83 -9.75
CA ILE A 293 24.06 11.15 -9.24
C ILE A 293 23.96 12.66 -9.13
N GLU A 294 22.91 13.24 -9.71
CA GLU A 294 22.66 14.67 -9.69
C GLU A 294 21.64 15.06 -8.60
N GLU A 295 20.55 14.31 -8.50
CA GLU A 295 19.45 14.65 -7.59
C GLU A 295 18.71 13.39 -7.13
N CYS A 296 18.15 13.44 -5.91
CA CYS A 296 17.23 12.44 -5.39
C CYS A 296 15.99 13.16 -4.83
N TRP A 297 14.80 12.70 -5.20
CA TRP A 297 13.53 13.29 -4.75
C TRP A 297 12.44 12.25 -4.56
N TRP A 298 11.31 12.68 -4.04
CA TRP A 298 10.11 11.86 -3.83
C TRP A 298 8.84 12.65 -4.15
N GLY A 299 7.72 11.95 -4.30
CA GLY A 299 6.40 12.56 -4.41
C GLY A 299 5.29 11.59 -4.09
N PHE A 300 4.07 12.12 -3.99
CA PHE A 300 2.89 11.38 -3.59
C PHE A 300 1.91 11.29 -4.76
N ARG A 301 1.75 10.07 -5.31
CA ARG A 301 0.74 9.81 -6.33
C ARG A 301 -0.63 9.79 -5.70
N PRO A 302 -1.64 10.46 -6.28
CA PRO A 302 -3.03 10.39 -5.84
C PRO A 302 -3.65 9.07 -6.29
N THR A 303 -3.74 8.08 -5.40
CA THR A 303 -4.19 6.73 -5.74
C THR A 303 -5.60 6.48 -5.26
N THR A 304 -6.46 5.99 -6.14
CA THR A 304 -7.79 5.44 -5.86
C THR A 304 -7.69 3.92 -5.68
N PRO A 305 -8.69 3.23 -5.13
CA PRO A 305 -8.66 1.77 -4.96
C PRO A 305 -8.44 0.99 -6.26
N ASP A 306 -8.97 1.49 -7.38
CA ASP A 306 -8.86 0.91 -8.73
C ASP A 306 -7.76 1.54 -9.60
N GLU A 307 -6.97 2.45 -9.03
CA GLU A 307 -5.90 3.20 -9.70
C GLU A 307 -6.37 4.06 -10.89
N ALA A 308 -7.68 4.22 -11.10
CA ALA A 308 -8.29 5.06 -12.12
C ALA A 308 -8.74 6.41 -11.57
N PRO A 309 -8.73 7.50 -12.37
CA PRO A 309 -9.10 8.82 -11.89
C PRO A 309 -10.58 8.92 -11.52
N ILE A 310 -10.92 9.90 -10.69
CA ILE A 310 -12.30 10.31 -10.41
C ILE A 310 -12.55 11.62 -11.18
N LEU A 311 -13.47 11.59 -12.13
CA LEU A 311 -13.76 12.70 -13.05
C LEU A 311 -15.26 12.97 -13.13
N GLY A 312 -15.63 14.25 -13.25
CA GLY A 312 -17.02 14.69 -13.49
C GLY A 312 -17.72 15.18 -12.23
N ALA A 313 -19.03 14.96 -12.13
CA ALA A 313 -19.85 15.49 -11.04
C ALA A 313 -19.32 15.06 -9.66
N GLY A 314 -19.32 16.00 -8.72
CA GLY A 314 -18.94 15.74 -7.34
C GLY A 314 -20.16 15.56 -6.43
N LEU A 315 -19.92 15.65 -5.11
CA LEU A 315 -20.94 15.50 -4.06
C LEU A 315 -21.91 16.70 -3.99
N CYS A 316 -21.57 17.82 -4.61
CA CYS A 316 -22.40 19.02 -4.69
C CYS A 316 -22.65 19.36 -6.15
N GLN A 317 -23.81 19.98 -6.44
CA GLN A 317 -24.24 20.29 -7.82
C GLN A 317 -23.26 21.21 -8.58
N ASN A 318 -22.59 22.12 -7.86
CA ASN A 318 -21.62 23.06 -8.42
C ASN A 318 -20.16 22.66 -8.13
N LEU A 319 -19.90 21.37 -7.85
CA LEU A 319 -18.58 20.81 -7.59
C LEU A 319 -18.24 19.72 -8.62
N THR A 320 -17.13 19.90 -9.29
CA THR A 320 -16.57 18.94 -10.24
C THR A 320 -15.29 18.34 -9.70
N LEU A 321 -15.11 17.04 -9.88
CA LEU A 321 -13.93 16.29 -9.44
C LEU A 321 -12.99 16.00 -10.62
N ALA A 322 -11.69 16.21 -10.40
CA ALA A 322 -10.61 15.86 -11.32
C ALA A 322 -9.39 15.41 -10.51
N VAL A 323 -9.50 14.24 -9.86
CA VAL A 323 -8.54 13.74 -8.87
C VAL A 323 -8.22 12.25 -9.07
N GLY A 324 -7.28 11.71 -8.32
CA GLY A 324 -7.03 10.26 -8.31
C GLY A 324 -6.29 9.71 -9.53
N HIS A 325 -5.58 10.51 -10.30
CA HIS A 325 -4.90 10.12 -11.55
C HIS A 325 -3.71 9.16 -11.36
N HIS A 326 -3.41 8.73 -10.15
CA HIS A 326 -2.34 7.81 -9.77
C HIS A 326 -1.01 8.19 -10.46
N ARG A 327 -0.43 7.29 -11.26
CA ARG A 327 0.82 7.53 -12.01
C ARG A 327 0.60 8.21 -13.37
N ASN A 328 -0.65 8.30 -13.83
CA ASN A 328 -1.01 8.74 -15.18
C ASN A 328 -1.37 10.23 -15.29
N GLY A 329 -1.19 11.04 -14.24
CA GLY A 329 -1.60 12.45 -14.24
C GLY A 329 -0.97 13.28 -15.36
N ILE A 330 0.30 13.06 -15.68
CA ILE A 330 0.96 13.72 -16.82
C ILE A 330 0.31 13.27 -18.13
N LEU A 331 0.23 11.96 -18.36
CA LEU A 331 -0.39 11.40 -19.56
C LEU A 331 -1.82 11.91 -19.76
N LEU A 332 -2.62 11.92 -18.71
CA LEU A 332 -4.06 12.21 -18.80
C LEU A 332 -4.42 13.73 -18.77
N ALA A 333 -3.44 14.63 -18.59
CA ALA A 333 -3.73 16.06 -18.45
C ALA A 333 -4.50 16.67 -19.63
N PRO A 334 -4.13 16.43 -20.91
CA PRO A 334 -4.88 17.01 -22.04
C PRO A 334 -6.32 16.54 -22.11
N VAL A 335 -6.56 15.23 -22.03
CA VAL A 335 -7.91 14.67 -22.14
C VAL A 335 -8.78 15.02 -20.93
N THR A 336 -8.19 15.07 -19.73
CA THR A 336 -8.91 15.49 -18.52
C THR A 336 -9.35 16.96 -18.65
N ALA A 337 -8.46 17.85 -19.11
CA ALA A 337 -8.80 19.25 -19.32
C ALA A 337 -9.98 19.42 -20.31
N LEU A 338 -9.93 18.70 -21.43
CA LEU A 338 -10.99 18.74 -22.43
C LEU A 338 -12.33 18.22 -21.87
N LEU A 339 -12.33 17.02 -21.27
CA LEU A 339 -13.55 16.41 -20.73
C LEU A 339 -14.20 17.23 -19.60
N ILE A 340 -13.39 17.78 -18.69
CA ILE A 340 -13.90 18.64 -17.60
C ILE A 340 -14.42 19.95 -18.13
N ALA A 341 -13.74 20.57 -19.09
CA ALA A 341 -14.22 21.81 -19.71
C ALA A 341 -15.51 21.58 -20.51
N ASP A 342 -15.65 20.45 -21.23
CA ASP A 342 -16.88 20.07 -21.91
C ASP A 342 -18.03 19.85 -20.92
N PHE A 343 -17.75 19.13 -19.82
CA PHE A 343 -18.72 18.85 -18.77
C PHE A 343 -19.26 20.15 -18.12
N LEU A 344 -18.37 21.08 -17.77
CA LEU A 344 -18.77 22.38 -17.17
C LEU A 344 -19.54 23.27 -18.14
N SER A 345 -19.21 23.22 -19.44
CA SER A 345 -19.88 24.04 -20.46
C SER A 345 -21.26 23.52 -20.88
N GLN A 346 -21.39 22.17 -20.96
CA GLN A 346 -22.57 21.51 -21.51
C GLN A 346 -23.47 20.86 -20.45
N GLN A 347 -22.94 20.69 -19.24
CA GLN A 347 -23.53 19.90 -18.13
C GLN A 347 -23.97 18.47 -18.53
N GLN A 348 -23.33 17.91 -19.56
CA GLN A 348 -23.59 16.57 -20.03
C GLN A 348 -22.37 15.68 -19.81
N SER A 349 -22.62 14.50 -19.24
CA SER A 349 -21.59 13.49 -19.04
C SER A 349 -21.50 12.57 -20.25
N THR A 350 -20.30 12.40 -20.82
CA THR A 350 -20.06 11.43 -21.89
C THR A 350 -19.95 10.02 -21.30
N PRO A 351 -20.18 8.93 -22.07
CA PRO A 351 -20.01 7.56 -21.59
C PRO A 351 -18.61 7.32 -21.00
N LEU A 352 -17.58 7.88 -21.62
CA LEU A 352 -16.19 7.76 -21.12
C LEU A 352 -16.04 8.47 -19.76
N LEU A 353 -16.63 9.65 -19.58
CA LEU A 353 -16.58 10.35 -18.30
C LEU A 353 -17.34 9.60 -17.20
N GLN A 354 -18.46 8.94 -17.55
CA GLN A 354 -19.26 8.15 -16.61
C GLN A 354 -18.48 6.97 -16.04
N SER A 355 -17.58 6.35 -16.81
CA SER A 355 -16.72 5.26 -16.33
C SER A 355 -15.79 5.71 -15.17
N PHE A 356 -15.56 7.00 -15.04
CA PHE A 356 -14.71 7.57 -13.99
C PHE A 356 -15.49 8.33 -12.92
N SER A 357 -16.82 8.17 -12.86
CA SER A 357 -17.65 8.76 -11.80
C SER A 357 -17.20 8.28 -10.42
N TRP A 358 -17.24 9.17 -9.41
CA TRP A 358 -16.94 8.82 -8.03
C TRP A 358 -17.95 7.82 -7.46
N GLU A 359 -19.17 7.76 -8.00
CA GLU A 359 -20.24 6.86 -7.59
C GLU A 359 -19.90 5.37 -7.74
N ARG A 360 -18.91 5.03 -8.58
CA ARG A 360 -18.44 3.65 -8.77
C ARG A 360 -17.86 3.01 -7.50
N PHE A 361 -17.53 3.82 -6.48
CA PHE A 361 -17.05 3.33 -5.19
C PHE A 361 -18.14 3.12 -4.15
N TYR A 362 -19.39 3.42 -4.48
CA TYR A 362 -20.53 3.27 -3.59
C TYR A 362 -21.55 2.31 -4.21
N THR A 363 -22.04 1.34 -3.43
CA THR A 363 -23.10 0.43 -3.89
C THR A 363 -24.43 1.17 -3.96
N SER A 364 -25.32 0.74 -4.86
CA SER A 364 -26.62 1.37 -5.15
C SER A 364 -27.57 1.52 -3.95
N ALA A 365 -27.28 0.92 -2.81
CA ALA A 365 -28.04 1.09 -1.56
C ALA A 365 -27.62 2.37 -0.78
N GLU A 366 -26.43 2.91 -1.02
CA GLU A 366 -25.90 4.11 -0.34
C GLU A 366 -26.10 5.39 -1.19
N ALA A 367 -26.33 5.26 -2.47
CA ALA A 367 -26.50 6.36 -3.42
C ALA A 367 -27.80 7.17 -3.22
N THR A 368 -28.80 6.64 -2.48
CA THR A 368 -30.07 7.32 -2.20
C THR A 368 -30.07 8.15 -0.89
N ALA A 369 -29.01 8.04 -0.09
CA ALA A 369 -28.80 8.87 1.07
C ALA A 369 -27.69 9.88 0.76
N SER A 370 -28.02 11.09 0.33
CA SER A 370 -27.04 12.17 0.17
C SER A 370 -26.22 12.34 1.44
N PRO A 371 -24.90 12.08 1.43
CA PRO A 371 -24.10 12.26 2.63
C PRO A 371 -23.93 13.73 2.93
N SER A 372 -24.58 14.22 3.98
CA SER A 372 -24.34 15.55 4.51
C SER A 372 -22.92 15.60 5.09
N ILE A 373 -22.05 16.34 4.44
CA ILE A 373 -20.68 16.59 4.94
C ILE A 373 -20.79 17.49 6.17
N LYS A 374 -20.49 16.96 7.35
CA LYS A 374 -20.33 17.75 8.57
C LYS A 374 -19.02 18.52 8.45
N SER A 375 -19.07 19.85 8.73
CA SER A 375 -17.91 20.73 8.75
C SER A 375 -16.80 20.17 9.64
N VAL A 376 -15.65 19.84 9.06
CA VAL A 376 -14.44 19.51 9.80
C VAL A 376 -13.70 20.81 10.10
N SER A 377 -13.82 21.28 11.35
CA SER A 377 -12.99 22.37 11.86
C SER A 377 -11.74 21.80 12.50
N ASN A 378 -10.60 21.86 11.80
CA ASN A 378 -9.29 21.66 12.41
C ASN A 378 -8.86 22.96 13.11
N SER A 379 -8.95 22.98 14.43
CA SER A 379 -8.30 24.01 15.25
C SER A 379 -7.16 23.38 16.05
N ALA A 380 -5.95 23.62 15.61
CA ALA A 380 -4.76 23.43 16.43
C ALA A 380 -3.91 24.72 16.35
N GLN A 381 -4.11 25.63 17.30
CA GLN A 381 -3.07 26.48 17.85
C GLN A 381 -3.48 27.01 19.22
N PRO A 382 -2.54 27.14 20.18
CA PRO A 382 -2.82 27.63 21.51
C PRO A 382 -2.58 29.13 21.61
N SER A 383 -3.51 29.88 22.19
CA SER A 383 -3.20 31.14 22.84
C SER A 383 -4.31 31.55 23.81
N ALA A 384 -3.86 32.16 24.88
CA ALA A 384 -4.50 32.47 26.12
C ALA A 384 -5.60 33.55 26.07
N ASP A 385 -6.44 33.45 27.08
CA ASP A 385 -7.09 34.49 27.89
C ASP A 385 -8.36 35.20 27.42
N SER A 386 -9.28 35.04 28.32
CA SER A 386 -10.18 35.97 29.02
C SER A 386 -11.64 36.10 28.55
N ASN A 387 -12.47 35.63 29.47
CA ASN A 387 -13.73 36.22 29.96
C ASN A 387 -15.01 36.28 29.09
N GLY A 388 -15.96 35.49 29.52
CA GLY A 388 -17.22 36.09 29.95
C GLY A 388 -18.53 35.66 29.29
N ARG A 389 -19.27 34.82 30.02
CA ARG A 389 -20.73 34.79 30.19
C ARG A 389 -21.64 34.31 29.07
N LEU A 390 -22.20 33.09 29.30
CA LEU A 390 -23.63 32.72 29.50
C LEU A 390 -24.69 33.22 28.49
N ASN A 391 -25.34 32.30 27.80
CA ASN A 391 -26.71 31.95 28.15
C ASN A 391 -27.23 30.72 27.39
N SER A 392 -27.97 29.99 28.11
CA SER A 392 -28.79 28.80 28.13
C SER A 392 -29.92 28.69 27.10
N ASN A 393 -30.37 27.45 26.99
CA ASN A 393 -31.66 26.88 26.58
C ASN A 393 -31.70 26.36 25.13
N SER A 394 -32.28 25.22 24.82
CA SER A 394 -33.05 24.16 25.48
C SER A 394 -33.22 23.00 24.49
N ILE A 395 -33.15 21.80 25.00
CA ILE A 395 -33.94 20.60 24.72
C ILE A 395 -34.84 20.62 23.46
N ASP A 396 -34.65 19.65 22.55
CA ASP A 396 -35.64 18.58 22.41
C ASP A 396 -35.14 17.39 21.59
N SER A 397 -35.60 16.26 22.07
CA SER A 397 -35.49 14.89 21.57
C SER A 397 -36.27 14.70 20.27
N ASN A 398 -35.74 13.88 19.36
CA ASN A 398 -36.52 12.76 18.83
C ASN A 398 -35.64 11.77 18.05
N THR A 399 -35.69 10.57 18.53
CA THR A 399 -35.40 9.27 17.95
C THR A 399 -36.09 9.09 16.59
N VAL A 400 -35.49 8.38 15.65
CA VAL A 400 -36.05 7.15 15.02
C VAL A 400 -35.11 6.61 13.89
N HIS A 401 -34.64 5.40 14.09
CA HIS A 401 -34.39 4.26 13.19
C HIS A 401 -33.64 4.43 11.86
N SER A 402 -32.48 3.79 11.76
CA SER A 402 -32.28 2.75 10.74
C SER A 402 -31.30 1.67 11.24
N ASN A 403 -31.94 0.58 11.66
CA ASN A 403 -31.32 -0.75 11.76
C ASN A 403 -31.39 -1.39 10.37
N ALA A 404 -30.26 -1.82 9.84
CA ALA A 404 -30.13 -3.10 9.14
C ALA A 404 -28.73 -3.22 8.57
N MET A 405 -27.91 -3.97 9.19
CA MET A 405 -26.77 -4.81 8.82
C MET A 405 -25.62 -4.78 9.83
N LEU A 406 -25.95 -4.75 11.10
CA LEU A 406 -25.08 -5.20 12.18
C LEU A 406 -25.92 -6.08 13.10
N LYS A 407 -26.45 -7.15 12.55
CA LYS A 407 -27.05 -8.23 13.32
C LYS A 407 -26.07 -9.39 13.34
N GLN A 408 -25.16 -9.37 14.31
CA GLN A 408 -24.75 -10.58 15.03
C GLN A 408 -23.93 -10.33 16.32
N TYR A 409 -23.69 -9.08 16.75
CA TYR A 409 -23.12 -8.85 18.07
C TYR A 409 -23.81 -7.68 18.78
N SER A 410 -25.08 -7.90 19.21
CA SER A 410 -25.74 -7.02 20.16
C SER A 410 -26.73 -7.82 20.98
N THR A 411 -26.21 -8.61 21.91
CA THR A 411 -26.87 -8.84 23.18
C THR A 411 -26.25 -7.87 24.19
N PRO A 412 -27.05 -7.13 24.98
CA PRO A 412 -26.51 -6.42 26.11
C PRO A 412 -25.99 -7.46 27.09
N LEU A 413 -24.67 -7.53 27.27
CA LEU A 413 -24.09 -8.19 28.41
C LEU A 413 -24.51 -7.39 29.63
N ASP A 414 -25.36 -7.98 30.49
CA ASP A 414 -25.44 -7.60 31.88
C ASP A 414 -24.02 -7.56 32.43
N ARG A 415 -23.52 -6.37 32.73
CA ARG A 415 -22.22 -6.21 33.36
C ARG A 415 -22.37 -6.71 34.79
N PRO A 416 -21.72 -7.81 35.19
CA PRO A 416 -21.57 -8.10 36.59
C PRO A 416 -20.77 -6.96 37.23
N GLU A 417 -21.19 -6.50 38.43
CA GLU A 417 -20.40 -5.61 39.26
C GLU A 417 -19.02 -6.25 39.46
N ILE A 418 -17.98 -5.62 38.93
CA ILE A 418 -16.60 -6.11 39.07
C ILE A 418 -16.16 -5.73 40.49
N ASP A 419 -15.97 -6.72 41.32
CA ASP A 419 -15.27 -6.56 42.60
C ASP A 419 -13.80 -6.24 42.30
N THR A 420 -13.39 -5.00 42.51
CA THR A 420 -12.06 -4.47 42.18
C THR A 420 -10.95 -4.97 43.11
N THR A 421 -11.22 -5.90 44.02
CA THR A 421 -10.25 -6.41 44.99
C THR A 421 -9.59 -7.73 44.61
N GLU A 422 -10.07 -8.42 43.54
CA GLU A 422 -9.39 -9.60 43.02
C GLU A 422 -8.68 -9.28 41.68
N PRO A 423 -7.52 -9.89 41.41
CA PRO A 423 -6.88 -9.77 40.10
C PRO A 423 -7.86 -10.29 39.04
N VAL A 424 -8.11 -9.49 37.99
CA VAL A 424 -8.97 -9.83 36.86
C VAL A 424 -8.62 -11.25 36.40
N SER A 425 -9.49 -12.21 36.75
CA SER A 425 -9.32 -13.59 36.28
C SER A 425 -9.52 -13.57 34.76
N ASN A 426 -8.62 -14.18 33.99
CA ASN A 426 -8.68 -14.33 32.54
C ASN A 426 -9.86 -15.19 32.05
N SER A 427 -11.04 -15.05 32.65
CA SER A 427 -12.24 -15.85 32.37
C SER A 427 -12.82 -15.63 30.95
N LEU A 428 -12.36 -14.60 30.24
CA LEU A 428 -12.81 -14.26 28.89
C LEU A 428 -11.94 -14.89 27.79
N ASP A 429 -10.69 -15.29 28.09
CA ASP A 429 -9.81 -15.90 27.09
C ASP A 429 -9.89 -17.41 27.14
N GLN A 430 -10.38 -18.01 26.05
CA GLN A 430 -10.38 -19.46 25.88
C GLN A 430 -8.96 -19.94 25.55
N PRO A 431 -8.52 -21.10 26.06
CA PRO A 431 -7.23 -21.66 25.67
C PRO A 431 -7.09 -21.82 24.16
N LEU A 432 -5.88 -21.67 23.63
CA LEU A 432 -5.58 -22.02 22.23
C LEU A 432 -5.74 -23.53 22.05
N VAL A 433 -6.63 -23.97 21.17
CA VAL A 433 -6.83 -25.39 20.88
C VAL A 433 -6.36 -25.71 19.47
N ILE A 434 -5.38 -26.60 19.32
CA ILE A 434 -4.88 -27.10 18.04
C ILE A 434 -4.99 -28.62 18.03
N ALA A 435 -5.70 -29.18 17.06
CA ALA A 435 -5.91 -30.64 16.94
C ALA A 435 -6.38 -31.30 18.26
N GLY A 436 -7.27 -30.64 19.00
CA GLY A 436 -7.82 -31.13 20.26
C GLY A 436 -6.92 -30.95 21.49
N ARG A 437 -5.69 -30.43 21.34
CA ARG A 437 -4.78 -30.14 22.45
C ARG A 437 -4.84 -28.67 22.84
N SER A 438 -4.97 -28.39 24.14
CA SER A 438 -5.07 -27.04 24.68
C SER A 438 -3.72 -26.48 25.12
N PHE A 439 -3.47 -25.21 24.79
CA PHE A 439 -2.28 -24.45 25.17
C PHE A 439 -2.70 -23.10 25.77
N ARG A 440 -1.97 -22.67 26.81
CA ARG A 440 -2.20 -21.35 27.44
C ARG A 440 -1.45 -20.24 26.72
N SER A 441 -0.24 -20.55 26.23
CA SER A 441 0.58 -19.61 25.50
C SER A 441 0.09 -19.47 24.07
N ARG A 442 -0.01 -18.23 23.60
CA ARG A 442 -0.29 -17.91 22.18
C ARG A 442 0.97 -17.57 21.38
N LEU A 443 2.15 -17.67 22.03
CA LEU A 443 3.44 -17.55 21.39
C LEU A 443 4.06 -18.93 21.18
N MET A 444 4.44 -19.23 19.96
CA MET A 444 5.31 -20.31 19.57
C MET A 444 6.70 -19.76 19.24
N THR A 445 7.76 -20.48 19.54
CA THR A 445 9.12 -20.08 19.14
C THR A 445 9.88 -21.28 18.59
N GLY A 446 11.14 -21.11 18.18
CA GLY A 446 11.94 -22.16 17.60
C GLY A 446 13.31 -22.29 18.27
N THR A 447 14.06 -23.33 17.87
CA THR A 447 15.37 -23.65 18.41
C THR A 447 16.54 -23.11 17.59
N GLY A 448 16.26 -22.45 16.46
CA GLY A 448 17.31 -22.02 15.53
C GLY A 448 17.90 -20.65 15.84
N LYS A 449 19.16 -20.42 15.43
CA LYS A 449 19.89 -19.15 15.43
C LYS A 449 20.34 -18.60 16.79
N TYR A 450 20.15 -19.31 17.90
CA TYR A 450 20.76 -18.95 19.19
C TYR A 450 22.26 -19.18 19.14
N ARG A 451 23.02 -18.44 19.94
CA ARG A 451 24.48 -18.57 20.03
C ARG A 451 24.92 -19.84 20.77
N ASN A 452 24.10 -20.28 21.73
CA ASN A 452 24.30 -21.52 22.52
C ASN A 452 22.98 -22.00 23.11
N PHE A 453 22.99 -23.25 23.67
CA PHE A 453 21.81 -23.85 24.27
C PHE A 453 21.33 -23.17 25.55
N GLU A 454 22.24 -22.56 26.31
CA GLU A 454 21.87 -21.85 27.56
C GLU A 454 21.02 -20.60 27.24
N GLU A 455 21.43 -19.79 26.28
CA GLU A 455 20.61 -18.65 25.82
C GLU A 455 19.26 -19.10 25.27
N MET A 456 19.24 -20.22 24.54
CA MET A 456 18.00 -20.79 24.03
C MET A 456 17.06 -21.19 25.18
N ARG A 457 17.57 -21.93 26.20
CA ARG A 457 16.79 -22.32 27.39
C ARG A 457 16.19 -21.12 28.12
N GLN A 458 17.05 -20.14 28.42
CA GLN A 458 16.65 -18.91 29.14
C GLN A 458 15.59 -18.13 28.37
N SER A 459 15.76 -18.04 27.04
CA SER A 459 14.84 -17.30 26.19
C SER A 459 13.48 -18.01 26.08
N ILE A 460 13.48 -19.33 25.88
CA ILE A 460 12.27 -20.13 25.82
C ILE A 460 11.50 -20.04 27.15
N ALA A 461 12.19 -20.20 28.27
CA ALA A 461 11.59 -20.08 29.59
C ALA A 461 11.01 -18.69 29.84
N ALA A 462 11.73 -17.61 29.46
CA ALA A 462 11.31 -16.24 29.64
C ALA A 462 10.11 -15.86 28.73
N SER A 463 9.99 -16.47 27.55
CA SER A 463 8.90 -16.22 26.61
C SER A 463 7.56 -16.81 27.05
N GLY A 464 7.56 -17.79 27.96
CA GLY A 464 6.36 -18.51 28.40
C GLY A 464 5.72 -19.40 27.33
N CYS A 465 6.41 -19.65 26.21
CA CYS A 465 5.87 -20.50 25.14
C CYS A 465 5.77 -21.97 25.56
N GLU A 466 4.77 -22.67 25.03
CA GLU A 466 4.53 -24.10 25.26
C GLU A 466 4.79 -24.95 24.02
N ILE A 467 4.87 -24.34 22.81
CA ILE A 467 5.12 -25.01 21.54
C ILE A 467 6.45 -24.52 20.96
N ILE A 468 7.34 -25.49 20.64
CA ILE A 468 8.68 -25.22 20.13
C ILE A 468 8.86 -25.87 18.76
N THR A 469 9.11 -25.06 17.72
CA THR A 469 9.41 -25.62 16.40
C THR A 469 10.88 -26.06 16.29
N VAL A 470 11.07 -27.27 15.74
CA VAL A 470 12.35 -27.93 15.58
C VAL A 470 12.56 -28.35 14.13
N ALA A 471 13.59 -27.83 13.48
CA ALA A 471 13.93 -28.22 12.13
C ALA A 471 14.53 -29.62 12.10
N VAL A 472 13.76 -30.62 11.65
CA VAL A 472 14.10 -32.03 11.67
C VAL A 472 15.46 -32.34 11.01
N ARG A 473 15.77 -31.69 9.89
CA ARG A 473 17.06 -31.88 9.15
C ARG A 473 18.30 -31.39 9.92
N ARG A 474 18.14 -30.62 10.99
CA ARG A 474 19.25 -29.99 11.75
C ARG A 474 19.53 -30.70 13.07
N VAL A 475 18.74 -31.70 13.42
CA VAL A 475 18.95 -32.46 14.66
C VAL A 475 20.03 -33.53 14.40
N GLN A 476 21.23 -33.32 14.96
CA GLN A 476 22.28 -34.32 14.99
C GLN A 476 22.06 -35.21 16.23
N THR A 477 21.79 -36.48 16.01
CA THR A 477 21.46 -37.42 17.05
C THR A 477 22.69 -38.09 17.71
N ASN A 478 23.91 -37.91 17.17
CA ASN A 478 25.09 -38.64 17.66
C ASN A 478 26.40 -37.86 17.44
N ALA A 479 26.65 -36.78 18.19
CA ALA A 479 28.00 -36.23 18.32
C ALA A 479 28.52 -36.52 19.72
N PRO A 480 29.52 -37.40 19.90
CA PRO A 480 30.09 -37.70 21.22
C PRO A 480 30.68 -36.44 21.86
N GLY A 481 30.20 -36.10 23.07
CA GLY A 481 30.71 -34.97 23.84
C GLY A 481 29.99 -33.64 23.67
N HIS A 482 28.90 -33.56 22.93
CA HIS A 482 28.05 -32.36 22.83
C HIS A 482 26.65 -32.68 23.36
N GLU A 483 26.12 -31.80 24.23
CA GLU A 483 24.72 -31.79 24.65
C GLU A 483 23.84 -31.67 23.40
N GLY A 484 22.96 -32.62 23.14
CA GLY A 484 22.04 -32.62 22.02
C GLY A 484 20.82 -31.77 22.31
N LEU A 485 20.08 -31.36 21.26
CA LEU A 485 18.82 -30.63 21.41
C LEU A 485 17.80 -31.41 22.26
N ALA A 486 17.84 -32.75 22.22
CA ALA A 486 16.97 -33.63 22.99
C ALA A 486 17.15 -33.44 24.50
N GLU A 487 18.38 -33.23 24.95
CA GLU A 487 18.75 -33.06 26.36
C GLU A 487 18.65 -31.57 26.80
N ALA A 488 18.72 -30.66 25.85
CA ALA A 488 18.75 -29.22 26.14
C ALA A 488 17.41 -28.65 26.60
N LEU A 489 16.27 -29.32 26.35
CA LEU A 489 14.92 -28.83 26.64
C LEU A 489 14.08 -29.83 27.43
N ASP A 490 13.18 -29.33 28.28
CA ASP A 490 12.23 -30.14 29.04
C ASP A 490 10.98 -30.49 28.22
N TRP A 491 11.02 -31.56 27.47
CA TRP A 491 9.95 -32.04 26.60
C TRP A 491 8.69 -32.55 27.34
N LYS A 492 8.73 -32.60 28.66
CA LYS A 492 7.51 -32.85 29.48
C LYS A 492 6.65 -31.59 29.60
N LYS A 493 7.28 -30.41 29.51
CA LYS A 493 6.59 -29.10 29.59
C LYS A 493 6.39 -28.47 28.23
N LEU A 494 7.22 -28.80 27.25
CA LEU A 494 7.21 -28.22 25.93
C LEU A 494 6.70 -29.23 24.92
N TRP A 495 5.81 -28.75 24.01
CA TRP A 495 5.31 -29.54 22.90
C TRP A 495 6.18 -29.33 21.67
N MET A 496 6.73 -30.39 21.14
CA MET A 496 7.55 -30.33 19.94
C MET A 496 6.69 -30.12 18.72
N LEU A 497 7.05 -29.15 17.88
CA LEU A 497 6.48 -28.92 16.56
C LEU A 497 7.56 -29.23 15.51
N PRO A 498 7.64 -30.47 15.00
CA PRO A 498 8.58 -30.81 13.93
C PRO A 498 8.35 -29.96 12.70
N ASN A 499 9.44 -29.47 12.09
CA ASN A 499 9.39 -28.55 10.95
C ASN A 499 10.11 -29.16 9.75
N THR A 500 9.48 -29.12 8.57
CA THR A 500 10.03 -29.60 7.31
C THR A 500 10.96 -28.59 6.63
N ALA A 501 11.51 -27.63 7.37
CA ALA A 501 12.40 -26.57 6.88
C ALA A 501 13.52 -27.10 5.96
N GLY A 502 13.67 -26.45 4.81
CA GLY A 502 14.65 -26.80 3.80
C GLY A 502 14.17 -27.84 2.78
N CYS A 503 12.92 -28.27 2.84
CA CYS A 503 12.30 -29.08 1.80
C CYS A 503 11.88 -28.21 0.62
N LYS A 504 12.17 -28.66 -0.59
CA LYS A 504 11.88 -27.93 -1.83
C LYS A 504 10.66 -28.47 -2.57
N THR A 505 10.25 -29.69 -2.28
CA THR A 505 9.12 -30.38 -2.92
C THR A 505 8.18 -30.96 -1.87
N ALA A 506 6.94 -31.24 -2.27
CA ALA A 506 5.93 -31.90 -1.44
C ALA A 506 6.43 -33.27 -0.93
N GLU A 507 7.04 -34.09 -1.79
CA GLU A 507 7.56 -35.41 -1.44
C GLU A 507 8.66 -35.35 -0.37
N GLU A 508 9.59 -34.38 -0.47
CA GLU A 508 10.61 -34.16 0.55
C GLU A 508 9.98 -33.77 1.88
N ALA A 509 8.99 -32.88 1.89
CA ALA A 509 8.31 -32.42 3.09
C ALA A 509 7.55 -33.55 3.77
N ILE A 510 6.83 -34.39 3.02
CA ILE A 510 6.15 -35.58 3.54
C ILE A 510 7.12 -36.56 4.21
N ARG A 511 8.26 -36.85 3.55
CA ARG A 511 9.28 -37.72 4.12
C ARG A 511 9.86 -37.16 5.42
N VAL A 512 10.16 -35.87 5.46
CA VAL A 512 10.71 -35.20 6.65
C VAL A 512 9.67 -35.09 7.77
N ALA A 513 8.39 -34.86 7.45
CA ALA A 513 7.32 -34.88 8.43
C ALA A 513 7.20 -36.24 9.16
N ARG A 514 7.24 -37.36 8.41
CA ARG A 514 7.25 -38.71 8.99
C ARG A 514 8.42 -38.91 9.94
N LEU A 515 9.64 -38.48 9.55
CA LEU A 515 10.81 -38.53 10.42
C LEU A 515 10.61 -37.66 11.68
N GLY A 516 10.01 -36.47 11.56
CA GLY A 516 9.72 -35.59 12.70
C GLY A 516 8.78 -36.23 13.72
N ARG A 517 7.78 -36.97 13.28
CA ARG A 517 6.87 -37.73 14.15
C ARG A 517 7.62 -38.83 14.94
N GLU A 518 8.50 -39.55 14.30
CA GLU A 518 9.31 -40.58 15.00
C GLU A 518 10.27 -39.91 16.00
N MET A 519 10.83 -38.76 15.68
CA MET A 519 11.67 -38.01 16.63
C MET A 519 10.87 -37.54 17.86
N ALA A 520 9.65 -37.05 17.69
CA ALA A 520 8.80 -36.66 18.82
C ALA A 520 8.50 -37.83 19.76
N LYS A 521 8.27 -39.03 19.21
CA LYS A 521 8.10 -40.27 20.00
C LYS A 521 9.35 -40.60 20.82
N LEU A 522 10.55 -40.48 20.24
CA LEU A 522 11.81 -40.70 20.96
C LEU A 522 12.00 -39.70 22.13
N LEU A 523 11.36 -38.54 22.09
CA LEU A 523 11.36 -37.56 23.17
C LEU A 523 10.24 -37.79 24.20
N GLY A 524 9.52 -38.91 24.12
CA GLY A 524 8.43 -39.29 25.03
C GLY A 524 7.07 -38.65 24.72
N GLN A 525 6.89 -38.15 23.48
CA GLN A 525 5.63 -37.58 23.00
C GLN A 525 4.99 -38.54 21.98
N GLU A 526 4.53 -39.69 22.47
CA GLU A 526 3.99 -40.79 21.66
C GLU A 526 2.76 -40.38 20.82
N ASP A 527 1.95 -39.49 21.33
CA ASP A 527 0.73 -38.94 20.72
C ASP A 527 0.97 -37.70 19.83
N ASN A 528 2.24 -37.31 19.66
CA ASN A 528 2.56 -36.12 18.88
C ASN A 528 2.50 -36.40 17.37
N ASN A 529 1.45 -35.90 16.73
CA ASN A 529 1.21 -35.93 15.30
C ASN A 529 1.32 -34.55 14.61
N PHE A 530 1.82 -33.52 15.32
CA PHE A 530 1.96 -32.18 14.78
C PHE A 530 3.10 -32.10 13.78
N VAL A 531 2.92 -31.27 12.75
CA VAL A 531 3.97 -30.90 11.82
C VAL A 531 3.79 -29.46 11.32
N LYS A 532 4.82 -28.64 11.42
CA LYS A 532 4.91 -27.39 10.69
C LYS A 532 5.38 -27.69 9.27
N LEU A 533 4.48 -27.54 8.31
CA LEU A 533 4.73 -27.87 6.92
C LEU A 533 5.31 -26.66 6.17
N GLU A 534 6.54 -26.81 5.70
CA GLU A 534 7.22 -25.86 4.84
C GLU A 534 7.65 -26.56 3.54
N VAL A 535 7.23 -26.05 2.38
CA VAL A 535 7.70 -26.41 1.04
C VAL A 535 8.26 -25.15 0.40
N ILE A 536 9.58 -25.00 0.37
CA ILE A 536 10.25 -23.74 -0.01
C ILE A 536 11.29 -24.03 -1.09
N PRO A 537 10.96 -23.91 -2.39
CA PRO A 537 11.90 -24.18 -3.48
C PRO A 537 13.00 -23.12 -3.61
N ASP A 538 12.71 -21.85 -3.27
CA ASP A 538 13.66 -20.73 -3.36
C ASP A 538 14.31 -20.42 -2.01
N ALA A 539 15.61 -20.73 -1.90
CA ALA A 539 16.39 -20.49 -0.70
C ALA A 539 16.71 -19.00 -0.45
N LYS A 540 16.50 -18.12 -1.42
CA LYS A 540 16.83 -16.68 -1.29
C LYS A 540 15.77 -15.90 -0.53
N TYR A 541 14.52 -16.07 -0.92
CA TYR A 541 13.41 -15.33 -0.33
C TYR A 541 12.62 -16.13 0.70
N LEU A 542 12.82 -17.45 0.75
CA LEU A 542 12.16 -18.39 1.67
C LEU A 542 10.63 -18.29 1.63
N LEU A 543 10.09 -18.08 0.42
CA LEU A 543 8.64 -18.05 0.19
C LEU A 543 8.11 -19.47 -0.05
N PRO A 544 6.96 -19.82 0.54
CA PRO A 544 6.36 -21.13 0.38
C PRO A 544 5.75 -21.32 -1.01
N ASP A 545 5.89 -22.53 -1.56
CA ASP A 545 5.20 -22.96 -2.77
C ASP A 545 3.76 -23.34 -2.43
N PRO A 546 2.75 -22.65 -3.00
CA PRO A 546 1.34 -22.89 -2.69
C PRO A 546 0.86 -24.28 -3.17
N ILE A 547 1.37 -24.75 -4.32
CA ILE A 547 0.96 -26.03 -4.90
C ILE A 547 1.56 -27.19 -4.10
N GLY A 548 2.87 -27.20 -3.91
CA GLY A 548 3.55 -28.24 -3.17
C GLY A 548 3.14 -28.28 -1.69
N THR A 549 2.78 -27.12 -1.09
CA THR A 549 2.24 -27.05 0.27
C THR A 549 0.86 -27.72 0.35
N LEU A 550 -0.03 -27.48 -0.61
CA LEU A 550 -1.36 -28.09 -0.65
C LEU A 550 -1.26 -29.61 -0.87
N GLU A 551 -0.45 -30.07 -1.83
CA GLU A 551 -0.22 -31.49 -2.10
C GLU A 551 0.33 -32.23 -0.88
N ALA A 552 1.33 -31.67 -0.22
CA ALA A 552 1.91 -32.27 0.99
C ALA A 552 0.90 -32.30 2.15
N ALA A 553 0.11 -31.21 2.31
CA ALA A 553 -0.91 -31.13 3.35
C ALA A 553 -1.99 -32.21 3.17
N GLU A 554 -2.52 -32.39 1.95
CA GLU A 554 -3.50 -33.44 1.64
C GLU A 554 -3.02 -34.84 2.03
N GLN A 555 -1.77 -35.16 1.70
CA GLN A 555 -1.21 -36.47 2.01
C GLN A 555 -0.97 -36.63 3.51
N LEU A 556 -0.41 -35.63 4.18
CA LEU A 556 -0.11 -35.69 5.61
C LEU A 556 -1.37 -35.76 6.48
N VAL A 557 -2.43 -35.02 6.12
CA VAL A 557 -3.73 -35.10 6.81
C VAL A 557 -4.32 -36.52 6.67
N LYS A 558 -4.26 -37.15 5.48
CA LYS A 558 -4.69 -38.55 5.28
C LYS A 558 -3.88 -39.53 6.13
N GLU A 559 -2.64 -39.21 6.46
CA GLU A 559 -1.77 -40.00 7.32
C GLU A 559 -1.95 -39.70 8.84
N GLY A 560 -2.93 -38.88 9.18
CA GLY A 560 -3.28 -38.54 10.57
C GLY A 560 -2.39 -37.48 11.22
N PHE A 561 -1.67 -36.66 10.43
CA PHE A 561 -0.93 -35.54 10.97
C PHE A 561 -1.85 -34.35 11.27
N ALA A 562 -1.57 -33.64 12.34
CA ALA A 562 -2.04 -32.31 12.60
C ALA A 562 -1.12 -31.32 11.86
N VAL A 563 -1.55 -30.90 10.66
CA VAL A 563 -0.72 -30.08 9.76
C VAL A 563 -0.90 -28.61 10.05
N LEU A 564 0.22 -27.91 10.27
CA LEU A 564 0.33 -26.46 10.46
C LEU A 564 1.10 -25.88 9.24
N PRO A 565 0.42 -25.51 8.15
CA PRO A 565 1.07 -25.16 6.89
C PRO A 565 1.53 -23.69 6.89
N TYR A 566 2.82 -23.45 6.61
CA TYR A 566 3.39 -22.14 6.35
C TYR A 566 3.07 -21.69 4.93
N ILE A 567 2.39 -20.57 4.79
CA ILE A 567 1.87 -20.05 3.51
C ILE A 567 2.13 -18.55 3.33
N ASN A 568 2.10 -18.09 2.08
CA ASN A 568 1.88 -16.67 1.82
C ASN A 568 0.50 -16.26 2.38
N ALA A 569 0.32 -14.97 2.69
CA ALA A 569 -0.98 -14.45 3.12
C ALA A 569 -1.97 -14.46 1.94
N ASP A 570 -2.40 -15.65 1.54
CA ASP A 570 -3.36 -15.92 0.46
C ASP A 570 -4.65 -16.50 1.05
N PRO A 571 -5.76 -15.74 1.07
CA PRO A 571 -7.02 -16.19 1.65
C PRO A 571 -7.61 -17.42 0.97
N LEU A 572 -7.44 -17.57 -0.35
CA LEU A 572 -7.98 -18.71 -1.08
C LEU A 572 -7.21 -20.00 -0.79
N LEU A 573 -5.88 -19.90 -0.67
CA LEU A 573 -5.07 -21.04 -0.25
C LEU A 573 -5.39 -21.44 1.19
N ALA A 574 -5.58 -20.48 2.10
CA ALA A 574 -5.98 -20.73 3.48
C ALA A 574 -7.30 -21.54 3.55
N GLN A 575 -8.31 -21.15 2.79
CA GLN A 575 -9.60 -21.89 2.70
C GLN A 575 -9.41 -23.33 2.16
N ARG A 576 -8.56 -23.52 1.14
CA ARG A 576 -8.27 -24.84 0.59
C ARG A 576 -7.60 -25.75 1.61
N LEU A 577 -6.63 -25.22 2.36
CA LEU A 577 -5.91 -25.96 3.40
C LEU A 577 -6.84 -26.33 4.57
N GLU A 578 -7.75 -25.43 4.96
CA GLU A 578 -8.80 -25.75 5.92
C GLU A 578 -9.73 -26.86 5.39
N ALA A 579 -10.18 -26.77 4.14
CA ALA A 579 -11.04 -27.79 3.50
C ALA A 579 -10.37 -29.16 3.41
N VAL A 580 -9.06 -29.21 3.27
CA VAL A 580 -8.25 -30.46 3.30
C VAL A 580 -8.17 -31.06 4.71
N GLY A 581 -8.39 -30.28 5.76
CA GLY A 581 -8.37 -30.71 7.14
C GLY A 581 -7.08 -30.35 7.90
N CYS A 582 -6.38 -29.31 7.50
CA CYS A 582 -5.26 -28.77 8.27
C CYS A 582 -5.70 -28.33 9.67
N ALA A 583 -4.82 -28.44 10.65
CA ALA A 583 -5.12 -28.08 12.04
C ALA A 583 -5.07 -26.59 12.31
N THR A 584 -4.35 -25.83 11.48
CA THR A 584 -4.26 -24.36 11.49
C THR A 584 -4.00 -23.86 10.09
N VAL A 585 -4.00 -22.53 9.90
CA VAL A 585 -3.32 -21.86 8.79
C VAL A 585 -2.27 -20.90 9.33
N MET A 586 -1.09 -20.86 8.67
CA MET A 586 0.05 -20.06 9.14
C MET A 586 0.50 -19.05 8.08
N PRO A 587 -0.25 -17.94 7.88
CA PRO A 587 0.14 -16.90 6.95
C PRO A 587 1.38 -16.16 7.44
N LEU A 588 2.35 -15.92 6.55
CA LEU A 588 3.52 -15.11 6.87
C LEU A 588 3.19 -13.62 7.01
N GLY A 589 3.73 -12.97 8.02
CA GLY A 589 3.70 -11.51 8.14
C GLY A 589 4.62 -10.85 7.11
N SER A 590 5.83 -11.39 6.96
CA SER A 590 6.84 -11.07 5.93
C SER A 590 7.87 -12.22 5.86
N PRO A 591 8.77 -12.26 4.86
CA PRO A 591 9.69 -13.38 4.67
C PRO A 591 10.48 -13.77 5.92
N ILE A 592 10.73 -15.07 6.10
CA ILE A 592 11.42 -15.64 7.27
C ILE A 592 12.71 -14.88 7.59
N GLY A 593 12.83 -14.39 8.82
CA GLY A 593 14.04 -13.73 9.32
C GLY A 593 14.28 -12.32 8.77
N SER A 594 13.30 -11.73 8.07
CA SER A 594 13.43 -10.39 7.51
C SER A 594 13.22 -9.27 8.54
N GLY A 595 12.47 -9.52 9.64
CA GLY A 595 12.14 -8.51 10.64
C GLY A 595 11.34 -7.32 10.09
N GLN A 596 10.60 -7.51 9.00
CA GLN A 596 9.89 -6.44 8.31
C GLN A 596 8.47 -6.18 8.84
N GLY A 597 8.04 -6.96 9.84
CA GLY A 597 6.71 -6.87 10.42
C GLY A 597 5.60 -7.43 9.53
N ILE A 598 4.38 -6.97 9.74
CA ILE A 598 3.20 -7.43 9.02
C ILE A 598 3.01 -6.62 7.74
N LYS A 599 3.38 -7.19 6.59
CA LYS A 599 3.33 -6.50 5.29
C LYS A 599 1.99 -6.69 4.56
N ASN A 600 1.32 -7.81 4.79
CA ASN A 600 0.06 -8.16 4.13
C ASN A 600 -1.11 -8.14 5.12
N GLU A 601 -1.21 -7.07 5.92
CA GLU A 601 -2.22 -6.89 6.96
C GLU A 601 -3.65 -7.17 6.44
N ALA A 602 -4.00 -6.59 5.29
CA ALA A 602 -5.33 -6.77 4.69
C ALA A 602 -5.66 -8.24 4.38
N ASN A 603 -4.72 -8.98 3.80
CA ASN A 603 -4.95 -10.40 3.49
C ASN A 603 -4.98 -11.27 4.73
N ILE A 604 -4.13 -10.97 5.73
CA ILE A 604 -4.13 -11.67 7.03
C ILE A 604 -5.46 -11.42 7.74
N GLN A 605 -5.99 -10.19 7.70
CA GLN A 605 -7.30 -9.86 8.26
C GLN A 605 -8.42 -10.68 7.60
N ILE A 606 -8.42 -10.79 6.26
CA ILE A 606 -9.39 -11.62 5.52
C ILE A 606 -9.27 -13.10 5.93
N ILE A 607 -8.05 -13.62 6.14
CA ILE A 607 -7.85 -14.99 6.60
C ILE A 607 -8.44 -15.17 8.00
N ILE A 608 -8.14 -14.25 8.94
CA ILE A 608 -8.65 -14.29 10.33
C ILE A 608 -10.19 -14.27 10.37
N GLU A 609 -10.82 -13.42 9.56
CA GLU A 609 -12.27 -13.25 9.54
C GLU A 609 -13.01 -14.45 8.93
N ASN A 610 -12.36 -15.25 8.08
CA ASN A 610 -13.01 -16.33 7.34
C ASN A 610 -12.56 -17.74 7.76
N ALA A 611 -11.49 -17.89 8.53
CA ALA A 611 -11.01 -19.19 8.98
C ALA A 611 -11.86 -19.72 10.13
N ASN A 612 -12.19 -21.02 10.08
CA ASN A 612 -12.84 -21.74 11.19
C ASN A 612 -11.85 -22.59 12.01
N ILE A 613 -10.58 -22.55 11.65
CA ILE A 613 -9.46 -23.16 12.36
C ILE A 613 -8.47 -22.08 12.82
N PRO A 614 -7.65 -22.32 13.85
CA PRO A 614 -6.75 -21.29 14.37
C PRO A 614 -5.81 -20.71 13.32
N VAL A 615 -5.70 -19.37 13.32
CA VAL A 615 -4.79 -18.62 12.48
C VAL A 615 -3.55 -18.25 13.27
N VAL A 616 -2.38 -18.71 12.83
CA VAL A 616 -1.08 -18.43 13.45
C VAL A 616 -0.28 -17.52 12.55
N VAL A 617 -0.06 -16.26 12.92
CA VAL A 617 0.80 -15.38 12.11
C VAL A 617 2.27 -15.77 12.34
N ASP A 618 2.92 -16.19 11.26
CA ASP A 618 4.27 -16.76 11.26
C ASP A 618 5.23 -15.88 10.47
N ALA A 619 6.48 -15.84 10.91
CA ALA A 619 7.60 -15.20 10.24
C ALA A 619 7.50 -13.67 10.05
N GLY A 620 8.67 -13.05 9.95
CA GLY A 620 8.84 -11.64 9.65
C GLY A 620 8.60 -10.66 10.79
N ILE A 621 7.99 -11.08 11.90
CA ILE A 621 7.80 -10.26 13.10
C ILE A 621 9.18 -9.97 13.71
N GLY A 622 9.52 -8.68 13.85
CA GLY A 622 10.81 -8.19 14.33
C GLY A 622 10.76 -7.50 15.68
N ALA A 623 9.58 -7.01 16.10
CA ALA A 623 9.40 -6.22 17.31
C ALA A 623 8.15 -6.64 18.11
N PRO A 624 8.13 -6.41 19.45
CA PRO A 624 6.95 -6.68 20.28
C PRO A 624 5.69 -5.93 19.84
N SER A 625 5.82 -4.73 19.31
CA SER A 625 4.69 -3.95 18.77
C SER A 625 3.98 -4.65 17.60
N GLU A 626 4.74 -5.34 16.74
CA GLU A 626 4.20 -6.09 15.60
C GLU A 626 3.55 -7.41 16.06
N ALA A 627 4.06 -8.01 17.12
CA ALA A 627 3.44 -9.15 17.78
C ALA A 627 2.08 -8.76 18.40
N ALA A 628 2.02 -7.63 19.11
CA ALA A 628 0.77 -7.10 19.65
C ALA A 628 -0.21 -6.77 18.52
N GLN A 629 0.23 -6.13 17.44
CA GLN A 629 -0.60 -5.80 16.27
C GLN A 629 -1.27 -7.05 15.69
N ALA A 630 -0.53 -8.14 15.45
CA ALA A 630 -1.10 -9.37 14.92
C ALA A 630 -2.20 -9.95 15.84
N MET A 631 -1.98 -9.91 17.14
CA MET A 631 -2.96 -10.38 18.13
C MET A 631 -4.18 -9.46 18.24
N GLU A 632 -3.99 -8.13 18.13
CA GLU A 632 -5.06 -7.13 18.07
C GLU A 632 -5.93 -7.28 16.81
N MET A 633 -5.38 -7.75 15.71
CA MET A 633 -6.12 -8.12 14.50
C MET A 633 -7.02 -9.35 14.71
N GLY A 634 -6.81 -10.13 15.77
CA GLY A 634 -7.58 -11.33 16.07
C GLY A 634 -6.89 -12.64 15.71
N ALA A 635 -5.59 -12.65 15.43
CA ALA A 635 -4.84 -13.88 15.29
C ALA A 635 -4.95 -14.75 16.55
N ASP A 636 -4.99 -16.08 16.38
CA ASP A 636 -5.09 -17.01 17.52
C ASP A 636 -3.76 -17.22 18.21
N ALA A 637 -2.66 -17.19 17.43
CA ALA A 637 -1.31 -17.33 17.95
C ALA A 637 -0.26 -16.73 16.99
N LEU A 638 0.99 -16.71 17.47
CA LEU A 638 2.15 -16.19 16.74
C LEU A 638 3.27 -17.26 16.73
N LEU A 639 4.07 -17.30 15.67
CA LEU A 639 5.33 -18.03 15.66
C LEU A 639 6.48 -17.05 15.37
N ILE A 640 7.32 -16.80 16.39
CA ILE A 640 8.43 -15.84 16.34
C ILE A 640 9.71 -16.51 16.83
N ASN A 641 10.73 -16.60 15.96
CA ASN A 641 12.01 -17.16 16.35
C ASN A 641 13.18 -16.21 16.13
N THR A 642 13.44 -15.78 14.90
CA THR A 642 14.66 -15.02 14.53
C THR A 642 14.81 -13.74 15.35
N ALA A 643 13.73 -12.97 15.53
CA ALA A 643 13.75 -11.72 16.28
C ALA A 643 14.13 -11.92 17.76
N ILE A 644 13.74 -13.05 18.33
CA ILE A 644 14.11 -13.45 19.69
C ILE A 644 15.55 -13.90 19.71
N ALA A 645 15.91 -14.92 18.91
CA ALA A 645 17.20 -15.58 18.97
C ALA A 645 18.40 -14.70 18.60
N GLN A 646 18.20 -13.71 17.72
CA GLN A 646 19.25 -12.80 17.27
C GLN A 646 19.25 -11.45 18.00
N ALA A 647 18.38 -11.24 18.97
CA ALA A 647 18.42 -10.06 19.83
C ALA A 647 19.74 -9.99 20.63
N GLN A 648 20.15 -8.80 21.06
CA GLN A 648 21.30 -8.62 21.95
C GLN A 648 21.13 -9.40 23.25
N ASN A 649 19.89 -9.40 23.77
CA ASN A 649 19.47 -10.22 24.91
C ASN A 649 18.24 -11.04 24.55
N PRO A 650 18.43 -12.32 24.11
CA PRO A 650 17.33 -13.18 23.69
C PRO A 650 16.27 -13.45 24.77
N ALA A 651 16.68 -13.58 26.03
CA ALA A 651 15.75 -13.84 27.13
C ALA A 651 14.82 -12.63 27.39
N LEU A 652 15.35 -11.40 27.37
CA LEU A 652 14.52 -10.21 27.50
C LEU A 652 13.59 -10.03 26.30
N MET A 653 14.06 -10.32 25.08
CA MET A 653 13.23 -10.25 23.88
C MET A 653 12.16 -11.32 23.88
N GLY A 654 12.47 -12.56 24.29
CA GLY A 654 11.49 -13.63 24.44
C GLY A 654 10.37 -13.25 25.41
N ARG A 655 10.72 -12.69 26.56
CA ARG A 655 9.75 -12.16 27.53
C ARG A 655 8.90 -11.04 26.95
N ALA A 656 9.52 -10.08 26.26
CA ALA A 656 8.80 -8.96 25.65
C ALA A 656 7.81 -9.42 24.58
N MET A 657 8.18 -10.40 23.76
CA MET A 657 7.29 -11.00 22.74
C MET A 657 6.11 -11.76 23.39
N GLY A 658 6.36 -12.52 24.47
CA GLY A 658 5.32 -13.19 25.22
C GLY A 658 4.29 -12.20 25.80
N MET A 659 4.78 -11.15 26.47
CA MET A 659 3.93 -10.06 27.00
C MET A 659 3.15 -9.34 25.89
N ALA A 660 3.74 -9.13 24.73
CA ALA A 660 3.09 -8.48 23.59
C ALA A 660 1.97 -9.34 23.00
N ALA A 661 2.18 -10.67 22.89
CA ALA A 661 1.16 -11.60 22.45
C ALA A 661 -0.04 -11.61 23.42
N GLU A 662 0.21 -11.61 24.73
CA GLU A 662 -0.83 -11.53 25.76
C GLU A 662 -1.55 -10.19 25.72
N ALA A 663 -0.85 -9.07 25.68
CA ALA A 663 -1.42 -7.73 25.66
C ALA A 663 -2.29 -7.51 24.42
N GLY A 664 -1.85 -7.92 23.23
CA GLY A 664 -2.63 -7.81 22.00
C GLY A 664 -3.90 -8.68 22.05
N ARG A 665 -3.81 -9.88 22.62
CA ARG A 665 -4.97 -10.76 22.80
C ARG A 665 -6.00 -10.14 23.75
N LEU A 666 -5.56 -9.60 24.88
CA LEU A 666 -6.44 -8.92 25.83
C LEU A 666 -7.09 -7.68 25.20
N ALA A 667 -6.35 -6.91 24.40
CA ALA A 667 -6.87 -5.76 23.67
C ALA A 667 -7.96 -6.17 22.65
N TYR A 668 -7.75 -7.28 21.92
CA TYR A 668 -8.73 -7.85 21.00
C TYR A 668 -10.03 -8.26 21.73
N LEU A 669 -9.91 -8.98 22.84
CA LEU A 669 -11.05 -9.45 23.63
C LEU A 669 -11.81 -8.30 24.32
N ALA A 670 -11.08 -7.27 24.78
CA ALA A 670 -11.68 -6.09 25.39
C ALA A 670 -12.45 -5.23 24.38
N GLY A 671 -12.12 -5.33 23.11
CA GLY A 671 -12.67 -4.51 22.05
C GLY A 671 -12.10 -3.10 22.04
N ARG A 672 -11.59 -2.69 20.90
CA ARG A 672 -11.05 -1.34 20.67
C ARG A 672 -12.19 -0.31 20.63
N ILE A 673 -11.98 0.86 21.22
CA ILE A 673 -12.89 2.01 21.02
C ILE A 673 -12.92 2.38 19.52
N PRO A 674 -14.07 2.84 18.98
CA PRO A 674 -14.15 3.31 17.61
C PRO A 674 -13.16 4.45 17.35
N VAL A 675 -12.48 4.37 16.21
CA VAL A 675 -11.60 5.46 15.75
C VAL A 675 -12.46 6.68 15.44
N LYS A 676 -12.15 7.82 16.08
CA LYS A 676 -12.84 9.08 15.84
C LYS A 676 -11.89 10.06 15.18
N THR A 677 -12.44 10.86 14.28
CA THR A 677 -11.70 11.96 13.61
C THR A 677 -11.61 13.23 14.46
N TYR A 678 -12.28 13.25 15.62
CA TYR A 678 -12.34 14.38 16.55
C TYR A 678 -12.02 13.94 17.98
N ALA A 679 -11.55 14.87 18.79
CA ALA A 679 -11.26 14.62 20.19
C ALA A 679 -12.55 14.46 21.00
N SER A 680 -12.54 13.53 21.96
CA SER A 680 -13.57 13.39 22.99
C SER A 680 -12.94 13.71 24.34
N ALA A 681 -13.53 14.64 25.09
CA ALA A 681 -13.04 14.96 26.42
C ALA A 681 -13.16 13.70 27.33
N SER A 682 -12.08 13.39 28.04
CA SER A 682 -12.05 12.24 28.98
C SER A 682 -12.74 12.56 30.31
N SER A 683 -12.95 13.85 30.61
CA SER A 683 -13.67 14.30 31.80
C SER A 683 -15.00 14.93 31.41
N PRO A 684 -16.07 14.72 32.19
CA PRO A 684 -17.36 15.38 31.94
C PRO A 684 -17.18 16.91 31.96
N LEU A 685 -17.77 17.59 30.98
CA LEU A 685 -17.78 19.08 30.94
C LEU A 685 -18.76 19.69 31.93
N THR A 686 -19.64 18.87 32.56
CA THR A 686 -20.66 19.27 33.53
C THR A 686 -20.57 18.37 34.76
N GLY A 687 -20.47 18.94 35.91
CA GLY A 687 -20.36 18.24 37.20
C GLY A 687 -19.03 18.55 37.87
N THR A 688 -18.85 19.72 38.41
CA THR A 688 -17.78 20.00 39.36
C THR A 688 -18.09 19.28 40.66
N ILE A 689 -17.08 18.55 41.18
CA ILE A 689 -17.08 18.13 42.56
C ILE A 689 -17.21 19.43 43.36
N ALA A 690 -18.35 19.61 44.05
CA ALA A 690 -18.50 20.74 44.96
C ALA A 690 -17.40 20.68 46.03
N PRO A 691 -16.81 21.81 46.41
CA PRO A 691 -15.75 21.85 47.40
C PRO A 691 -16.19 21.29 48.77
#